data_8b5aea926009c9d08e3ab8ca61367dcc
#
_entry.id   8b5aea926009c9d08e3ab8ca61367dcc
#
_cell.length_a   1.000
_cell.length_b   1.000
_cell.length_c   1.000
_cell.angle_alpha   90.00
_cell.angle_beta   90.00
_cell.angle_gamma   90.00
#
_symmetry.space_group_name_H-M   'P 1'
#
loop_
_entity.id
_entity.type
_entity.pdbx_description
1 polymer ?
#
loop_
_entity_poly.entity_id
_entity_poly.type
_entity_poly.pdbx_seq_one_letter_code
_entity_poly.pdbx_strand_id
1 'polypeptide(L)'
;MDANTNPIELCGTVAAVIYQNEENGYTVLKLDVDDGSQTMVVGCIPYAVPGESMIVTGSWMTHPAHGQQFKAEFAERTMPETADAIYAYLAGRAVRGIGPATASLLVSRFGSDTLNVLEYEPEKLTAIKGISLSKAKAMSANFRRQAGMRRLIEFLASANIRPVIALRMYQYYGDEALQLVQDNPYILVSDAIGATFQEADALALGHGFDDQSAERVAAATLYELAYNAIRGHCFISYRNLLAATSQLSGVPDELVAQSVDTLVESGELVRERVAGCDGCYLARLHEAEAYTAERLLAMAQNEYRRMPNTERIAAQIEAQLGLTFAEQQKETLRLACQHQVIAITGGPGTGKTTSIRAILALFDVLKLDTQLAAPTGRAAKRMSELTGRSAQTIHRLLEAGMSDDHQDIAFRRDEDDPLECDAVILDECSMVDISLMCALLRAMRPECRLILVGDADQLPSVGPGNVFSDIIRSGVIPTVRLTEIFRQAAGSSIVAYAHAINRGEHPNLAQNSGDFFFLRRTDPQKAADTVVELCKTRLPNNMKIPPSDIQVLTPTRKYDTGMAALNVRLQAALNPQADGKKERRFGEIIFREGDRVMQIRNDYDIVLKNPDGTTAGTGVYNGDVGQITAIDPQTETLSVCYDGKTATYGFEMLNELEHAWVMTVHKSQGSEYRAVVLCIGRAGPMLLTRSVLYTAITRAKSLLIVVGDEGVAYHMIDNQAQTRRYSGLRARLCGECGEA
;
A
#
# COMPACT_ATOMS: atom_id res chain seq x y z
N MET A 1 -15.08 15.11 -16.84
CA MET A 1 -16.50 15.43 -16.95
C MET A 1 -16.82 15.38 -18.42
N ASP A 2 -17.18 14.20 -18.89
CA ASP A 2 -17.70 14.03 -20.25
C ASP A 2 -18.84 13.05 -20.19
N ALA A 3 -19.98 13.59 -20.68
CA ALA A 3 -21.15 12.92 -21.19
C ALA A 3 -21.86 11.87 -20.30
N ASN A 4 -23.01 12.29 -19.86
CA ASN A 4 -24.24 11.52 -19.63
C ASN A 4 -24.38 10.34 -20.64
N THR A 5 -23.71 9.23 -20.44
CA THR A 5 -24.12 7.96 -21.02
C THR A 5 -24.94 7.27 -19.95
N ASN A 6 -26.27 7.24 -20.13
CA ASN A 6 -27.11 6.35 -19.36
C ASN A 6 -26.49 4.95 -19.40
N PRO A 7 -26.36 4.27 -18.28
CA PRO A 7 -25.83 2.90 -18.28
C PRO A 7 -26.72 2.05 -19.21
N ILE A 8 -26.05 1.26 -20.03
CA ILE A 8 -26.73 0.36 -20.98
C ILE A 8 -26.98 -0.94 -20.24
N GLU A 9 -28.18 -1.51 -20.43
CA GLU A 9 -28.53 -2.81 -19.89
C GLU A 9 -28.52 -3.85 -21.01
N LEU A 10 -27.91 -5.00 -20.73
CA LEU A 10 -27.94 -6.19 -21.58
C LEU A 10 -28.60 -7.34 -20.80
N CYS A 11 -29.69 -7.86 -21.34
CA CYS A 11 -30.38 -9.05 -20.81
C CYS A 11 -29.96 -10.28 -21.62
N GLY A 12 -29.67 -11.37 -20.94
CA GLY A 12 -29.29 -12.59 -21.65
C GLY A 12 -28.92 -13.75 -20.73
N THR A 13 -28.47 -14.84 -21.33
CA THR A 13 -28.05 -16.06 -20.61
C THR A 13 -26.56 -16.29 -20.80
N VAL A 14 -25.85 -16.69 -19.73
CA VAL A 14 -24.42 -17.02 -19.79
C VAL A 14 -24.19 -18.25 -20.65
N ALA A 15 -23.59 -18.06 -21.81
CA ALA A 15 -23.22 -19.16 -22.72
C ALA A 15 -21.99 -19.93 -22.21
N ALA A 16 -20.98 -19.21 -21.75
CA ALA A 16 -19.76 -19.78 -21.20
C ALA A 16 -19.03 -18.79 -20.28
N VAL A 17 -18.43 -19.27 -19.22
CA VAL A 17 -17.45 -18.54 -18.41
C VAL A 17 -16.07 -18.88 -18.95
N ILE A 18 -15.36 -17.86 -19.44
CA ILE A 18 -14.05 -18.02 -20.05
C ILE A 18 -12.97 -17.93 -18.99
N TYR A 19 -13.14 -17.00 -18.03
CA TYR A 19 -12.23 -16.78 -16.92
C TYR A 19 -13.00 -16.27 -15.70
N GLN A 20 -12.61 -16.73 -14.51
CA GLN A 20 -13.16 -16.27 -13.26
C GLN A 20 -12.08 -16.33 -12.16
N ASN A 21 -11.92 -15.24 -11.42
CA ASN A 21 -11.05 -15.17 -10.25
C ASN A 21 -11.94 -15.20 -8.98
N GLU A 22 -11.76 -16.22 -8.16
CA GLU A 22 -12.56 -16.40 -6.93
C GLU A 22 -12.22 -15.38 -5.83
N GLU A 23 -11.01 -14.81 -5.83
CA GLU A 23 -10.58 -13.87 -4.78
C GLU A 23 -11.13 -12.47 -4.96
N ASN A 24 -11.19 -11.98 -6.20
CA ASN A 24 -11.64 -10.61 -6.51
C ASN A 24 -12.94 -10.56 -7.32
N GLY A 25 -13.51 -11.73 -7.65
CA GLY A 25 -14.76 -11.86 -8.40
C GLY A 25 -14.68 -11.44 -9.87
N TYR A 26 -13.49 -11.09 -10.39
CA TYR A 26 -13.36 -10.68 -11.80
C TYR A 26 -13.67 -11.84 -12.73
N THR A 27 -14.60 -11.62 -13.65
CA THR A 27 -15.11 -12.65 -14.55
C THR A 27 -15.10 -12.14 -15.99
N VAL A 28 -14.74 -13.03 -16.90
CA VAL A 28 -14.90 -12.88 -18.35
C VAL A 28 -15.84 -13.96 -18.82
N LEU A 29 -16.99 -13.58 -19.33
CA LEU A 29 -18.01 -14.52 -19.78
C LEU A 29 -18.58 -14.14 -21.17
N LYS A 30 -19.15 -15.11 -21.83
CA LYS A 30 -19.96 -14.91 -23.04
C LYS A 30 -21.44 -14.90 -22.63
N LEU A 31 -22.13 -13.84 -23.02
CA LEU A 31 -23.55 -13.67 -22.81
C LEU A 31 -24.27 -13.83 -24.15
N ASP A 32 -25.21 -14.75 -24.22
CA ASP A 32 -26.18 -14.82 -25.31
C ASP A 32 -27.30 -13.82 -24.98
N VAL A 33 -27.26 -12.69 -25.66
CA VAL A 33 -28.19 -11.58 -25.43
C VAL A 33 -29.54 -11.92 -26.04
N ASP A 34 -30.62 -11.47 -25.43
CA ASP A 34 -32.01 -11.76 -25.87
C ASP A 34 -32.33 -11.24 -27.28
N ASP A 35 -31.51 -10.32 -27.83
CA ASP A 35 -31.57 -9.86 -29.22
C ASP A 35 -30.99 -10.85 -30.24
N GLY A 36 -30.47 -11.98 -29.77
CA GLY A 36 -29.85 -13.03 -30.58
C GLY A 36 -28.35 -12.82 -30.86
N SER A 37 -27.75 -11.79 -30.30
CA SER A 37 -26.30 -11.55 -30.40
C SER A 37 -25.55 -12.23 -29.26
N GLN A 38 -24.27 -12.53 -29.50
CA GLN A 38 -23.38 -13.02 -28.45
C GLN A 38 -22.36 -11.95 -28.09
N THR A 39 -22.34 -11.56 -26.81
CA THR A 39 -21.51 -10.48 -26.29
C THR A 39 -20.53 -10.96 -25.26
N MET A 40 -19.27 -10.48 -25.34
CA MET A 40 -18.27 -10.70 -24.32
C MET A 40 -18.50 -9.70 -23.18
N VAL A 41 -18.80 -10.20 -21.98
CA VAL A 41 -18.98 -9.40 -20.78
C VAL A 41 -17.80 -9.57 -19.86
N VAL A 42 -17.28 -8.47 -19.33
CA VAL A 42 -16.14 -8.44 -18.39
C VAL A 42 -16.46 -7.56 -17.18
N GLY A 43 -16.18 -8.03 -15.99
CA GLY A 43 -16.44 -7.25 -14.77
C GLY A 43 -16.33 -8.08 -13.51
N CYS A 44 -16.64 -7.48 -12.35
CA CYS A 44 -16.73 -8.22 -11.10
C CYS A 44 -18.10 -8.94 -11.04
N ILE A 45 -18.12 -10.21 -11.42
CA ILE A 45 -19.30 -11.08 -11.47
C ILE A 45 -18.93 -12.42 -10.80
N PRO A 46 -18.76 -12.44 -9.46
CA PRO A 46 -18.27 -13.64 -8.76
C PRO A 46 -19.25 -14.79 -8.91
N TYR A 47 -18.71 -16.01 -9.07
CA TYR A 47 -19.48 -17.26 -9.20
C TYR A 47 -20.48 -17.31 -10.38
N ALA A 48 -20.19 -16.62 -11.49
CA ALA A 48 -20.99 -16.78 -12.71
C ALA A 48 -20.88 -18.21 -13.27
N VAL A 49 -21.99 -18.75 -13.75
CA VAL A 49 -22.04 -20.11 -14.30
C VAL A 49 -22.78 -20.15 -15.64
N PRO A 50 -22.42 -21.07 -16.57
CA PRO A 50 -23.14 -21.25 -17.80
C PRO A 50 -24.60 -21.65 -17.54
N GLY A 51 -25.51 -21.11 -18.35
CA GLY A 51 -26.96 -21.34 -18.22
C GLY A 51 -27.68 -20.42 -17.24
N GLU A 52 -26.98 -19.50 -16.59
CA GLU A 52 -27.53 -18.48 -15.69
C GLU A 52 -28.06 -17.29 -16.49
N SER A 53 -29.29 -16.85 -16.21
CA SER A 53 -29.85 -15.63 -16.79
C SER A 53 -29.43 -14.41 -15.98
N MET A 54 -29.04 -13.33 -16.66
CA MET A 54 -28.61 -12.11 -15.99
C MET A 54 -28.96 -10.84 -16.78
N ILE A 55 -29.12 -9.76 -16.04
CA ILE A 55 -29.20 -8.39 -16.54
C ILE A 55 -27.90 -7.71 -16.18
N VAL A 56 -27.14 -7.29 -17.16
CA VAL A 56 -25.84 -6.66 -16.96
C VAL A 56 -25.93 -5.19 -17.31
N THR A 57 -25.66 -4.35 -16.32
CA THR A 57 -25.62 -2.88 -16.48
C THR A 57 -24.16 -2.44 -16.61
N GLY A 58 -23.86 -1.61 -17.60
CA GLY A 58 -22.48 -1.17 -17.84
C GLY A 58 -22.30 -0.35 -19.10
N SER A 59 -21.10 -0.41 -19.65
CA SER A 59 -20.72 0.37 -20.82
C SER A 59 -19.93 -0.46 -21.83
N TRP A 60 -20.09 -0.12 -23.12
CA TRP A 60 -19.28 -0.73 -24.16
C TRP A 60 -17.84 -0.24 -24.11
N MET A 61 -16.92 -1.18 -24.19
CA MET A 61 -15.49 -0.89 -24.33
C MET A 61 -14.91 -1.66 -25.51
N THR A 62 -13.94 -1.08 -26.18
CA THR A 62 -13.23 -1.77 -27.26
C THR A 62 -11.92 -2.33 -26.71
N HIS A 63 -11.85 -3.66 -26.60
CA HIS A 63 -10.61 -4.33 -26.20
C HIS A 63 -9.71 -4.53 -27.42
N PRO A 64 -8.43 -4.09 -27.42
CA PRO A 64 -7.58 -4.14 -28.62
C PRO A 64 -7.33 -5.55 -29.17
N ALA A 65 -7.33 -6.58 -28.30
CA ALA A 65 -7.09 -7.95 -28.70
C ALA A 65 -8.38 -8.78 -28.88
N HIS A 66 -9.48 -8.38 -28.21
CA HIS A 66 -10.72 -9.18 -28.19
C HIS A 66 -11.92 -8.42 -28.78
N GLY A 67 -11.67 -7.23 -29.38
CA GLY A 67 -12.73 -6.45 -30.01
C GLY A 67 -13.66 -5.77 -29.02
N GLN A 68 -14.90 -5.60 -29.41
CA GLN A 68 -15.91 -4.94 -28.61
C GLN A 68 -16.33 -5.86 -27.46
N GLN A 69 -16.28 -5.34 -26.23
CA GLN A 69 -16.68 -6.02 -24.99
C GLN A 69 -17.60 -5.12 -24.19
N PHE A 70 -18.45 -5.70 -23.38
CA PHE A 70 -19.29 -4.98 -22.45
C PHE A 70 -18.69 -5.04 -21.05
N LYS A 71 -18.32 -3.88 -20.51
CA LYS A 71 -17.78 -3.76 -19.15
C LYS A 71 -18.95 -3.66 -18.18
N ALA A 72 -19.17 -4.72 -17.45
CA ALA A 72 -20.19 -4.78 -16.40
C ALA A 72 -19.76 -3.94 -15.20
N GLU A 73 -20.63 -3.05 -14.76
CA GLU A 73 -20.55 -2.33 -13.49
C GLU A 73 -21.37 -3.08 -12.44
N PHE A 74 -22.54 -3.57 -12.86
CA PHE A 74 -23.43 -4.40 -12.07
C PHE A 74 -23.96 -5.56 -12.92
N ALA A 75 -24.30 -6.66 -12.24
CA ALA A 75 -24.94 -7.82 -12.86
C ALA A 75 -26.00 -8.38 -11.89
N GLU A 76 -27.26 -8.21 -12.27
CA GLU A 76 -28.40 -8.84 -11.60
C GLU A 76 -28.62 -10.23 -12.18
N ARG A 77 -28.90 -11.21 -11.34
CA ARG A 77 -29.03 -12.61 -11.72
C ARG A 77 -30.38 -13.15 -11.34
N THR A 78 -30.99 -13.86 -12.24
CA THR A 78 -32.26 -14.53 -11.97
C THR A 78 -32.00 -16.02 -11.75
N MET A 79 -32.48 -16.53 -10.59
CA MET A 79 -32.38 -17.97 -10.31
C MET A 79 -33.33 -18.75 -11.23
N PRO A 80 -32.87 -19.90 -11.74
CA PRO A 80 -33.70 -20.73 -12.59
C PRO A 80 -34.86 -21.32 -11.79
N GLU A 81 -36.10 -21.13 -12.27
CA GLU A 81 -37.34 -21.62 -11.64
C GLU A 81 -37.87 -22.90 -12.26
N THR A 82 -37.57 -23.13 -13.53
CA THR A 82 -38.09 -24.33 -14.24
C THR A 82 -37.11 -25.52 -14.11
N ALA A 83 -37.65 -26.74 -14.11
CA ALA A 83 -36.82 -27.96 -14.01
C ALA A 83 -35.72 -28.03 -15.08
N ASP A 84 -36.01 -27.61 -16.32
CA ASP A 84 -35.04 -27.62 -17.41
C ASP A 84 -33.94 -26.58 -17.20
N ALA A 85 -34.28 -25.39 -16.73
CA ALA A 85 -33.33 -24.33 -16.40
C ALA A 85 -32.47 -24.71 -15.19
N ILE A 86 -33.04 -25.33 -14.17
CA ILE A 86 -32.33 -25.86 -12.99
C ILE A 86 -31.35 -26.97 -13.41
N TYR A 87 -31.79 -27.84 -14.34
CA TYR A 87 -30.90 -28.85 -14.87
C TYR A 87 -29.70 -28.22 -15.62
N ALA A 88 -29.96 -27.27 -16.51
CA ALA A 88 -28.89 -26.58 -17.25
C ALA A 88 -27.88 -25.89 -16.30
N TYR A 89 -28.40 -25.20 -15.29
CA TYR A 89 -27.61 -24.56 -14.25
C TYR A 89 -26.72 -25.53 -13.48
N LEU A 90 -27.28 -26.61 -12.94
CA LEU A 90 -26.55 -27.62 -12.17
C LEU A 90 -25.58 -28.44 -13.05
N ALA A 91 -25.98 -28.78 -14.29
CA ALA A 91 -25.15 -29.50 -15.26
C ALA A 91 -23.93 -28.65 -15.72
N GLY A 92 -24.06 -27.32 -15.71
CA GLY A 92 -22.99 -26.35 -15.92
C GLY A 92 -21.92 -26.32 -14.81
N ARG A 93 -22.01 -27.25 -13.82
CA ARG A 93 -21.12 -27.34 -12.65
C ARG A 93 -21.21 -26.13 -11.71
N ALA A 94 -22.36 -25.49 -11.64
CA ALA A 94 -22.64 -24.41 -10.70
C ALA A 94 -22.31 -24.78 -9.25
N VAL A 95 -22.52 -26.03 -8.88
CA VAL A 95 -22.26 -26.54 -7.54
C VAL A 95 -21.14 -27.59 -7.57
N ARG A 96 -20.11 -27.39 -6.79
CA ARG A 96 -18.97 -28.31 -6.70
C ARG A 96 -19.45 -29.70 -6.27
N GLY A 97 -19.15 -30.71 -7.11
CA GLY A 97 -19.55 -32.09 -6.86
C GLY A 97 -20.86 -32.49 -7.54
N ILE A 98 -21.55 -31.57 -8.25
CA ILE A 98 -22.70 -31.87 -9.10
C ILE A 98 -22.26 -31.74 -10.56
N GLY A 99 -22.29 -32.87 -11.28
CA GLY A 99 -22.07 -32.91 -12.73
C GLY A 99 -23.38 -33.25 -13.44
N PRO A 100 -23.39 -33.32 -14.79
CA PRO A 100 -24.62 -33.53 -15.57
C PRO A 100 -25.44 -34.76 -15.16
N ALA A 101 -24.79 -35.88 -14.86
CA ALA A 101 -25.47 -37.10 -14.40
C ALA A 101 -26.14 -36.93 -13.03
N THR A 102 -25.46 -36.25 -12.08
CA THR A 102 -26.01 -35.98 -10.76
C THR A 102 -27.12 -34.93 -10.84
N ALA A 103 -26.96 -33.89 -11.67
CA ALA A 103 -27.98 -32.87 -11.93
C ALA A 103 -29.27 -33.50 -12.49
N SER A 104 -29.15 -34.41 -13.46
CA SER A 104 -30.30 -35.14 -14.03
C SER A 104 -31.05 -35.96 -12.97
N LEU A 105 -30.32 -36.65 -12.08
CA LEU A 105 -30.94 -37.40 -10.98
C LEU A 105 -31.63 -36.51 -9.95
N LEU A 106 -31.01 -35.37 -9.61
CA LEU A 106 -31.56 -34.39 -8.68
C LEU A 106 -32.88 -33.79 -9.22
N VAL A 107 -32.84 -33.29 -10.45
CA VAL A 107 -33.99 -32.64 -11.08
C VAL A 107 -35.12 -33.64 -11.37
N SER A 108 -34.81 -34.87 -11.80
CA SER A 108 -35.81 -35.89 -11.99
C SER A 108 -36.51 -36.30 -10.69
N ARG A 109 -35.84 -36.16 -9.54
CA ARG A 109 -36.38 -36.53 -8.23
C ARG A 109 -37.15 -35.38 -7.55
N PHE A 110 -36.66 -34.15 -7.67
CA PHE A 110 -37.14 -33.01 -6.93
C PHE A 110 -37.77 -31.92 -7.82
N GLY A 111 -37.65 -32.03 -9.16
CA GLY A 111 -38.24 -31.06 -10.10
C GLY A 111 -37.78 -29.64 -9.86
N SER A 112 -38.69 -28.69 -9.85
CA SER A 112 -38.47 -27.28 -9.54
C SER A 112 -38.03 -27.02 -8.09
N ASP A 113 -38.23 -27.96 -7.17
CA ASP A 113 -37.85 -27.83 -5.77
C ASP A 113 -36.38 -28.21 -5.49
N THR A 114 -35.65 -28.60 -6.53
CA THR A 114 -34.26 -29.09 -6.41
C THR A 114 -33.35 -28.11 -5.69
N LEU A 115 -33.44 -26.82 -5.98
CA LEU A 115 -32.59 -25.80 -5.37
C LEU A 115 -32.91 -25.56 -3.90
N ASN A 116 -34.21 -25.59 -3.53
CA ASN A 116 -34.64 -25.50 -2.12
C ASN A 116 -34.13 -26.70 -1.31
N VAL A 117 -34.26 -27.91 -1.87
CA VAL A 117 -33.72 -29.11 -1.22
C VAL A 117 -32.21 -29.03 -1.05
N LEU A 118 -31.50 -28.51 -2.03
CA LEU A 118 -30.07 -28.31 -1.98
C LEU A 118 -29.64 -27.28 -0.91
N GLU A 119 -30.43 -26.23 -0.75
CA GLU A 119 -30.15 -25.16 0.20
C GLU A 119 -30.53 -25.53 1.64
N TYR A 120 -31.72 -26.06 1.86
CA TYR A 120 -32.29 -26.20 3.20
C TYR A 120 -32.44 -27.61 3.71
N GLU A 121 -32.47 -28.62 2.83
CA GLU A 121 -32.78 -30.01 3.21
C GLU A 121 -31.76 -31.02 2.67
N PRO A 122 -30.45 -30.85 2.94
CA PRO A 122 -29.42 -31.71 2.36
C PRO A 122 -29.59 -33.21 2.67
N GLU A 123 -30.28 -33.57 3.74
CA GLU A 123 -30.56 -34.96 4.09
C GLU A 123 -31.40 -35.67 3.02
N LYS A 124 -32.33 -34.97 2.34
CA LYS A 124 -33.15 -35.53 1.26
C LYS A 124 -32.30 -35.94 0.04
N LEU A 125 -31.11 -35.32 -0.17
CA LEU A 125 -30.22 -35.67 -1.26
C LEU A 125 -29.66 -37.10 -1.13
N THR A 126 -29.63 -37.65 0.08
CA THR A 126 -29.17 -39.02 0.31
C THR A 126 -30.10 -40.08 -0.31
N ALA A 127 -31.35 -39.71 -0.68
CA ALA A 127 -32.25 -40.57 -1.44
C ALA A 127 -31.73 -40.90 -2.86
N ILE A 128 -30.69 -40.20 -3.34
CA ILE A 128 -30.09 -40.43 -4.62
C ILE A 128 -28.88 -41.37 -4.46
N LYS A 129 -28.91 -42.46 -5.22
CA LYS A 129 -27.83 -43.47 -5.18
C LYS A 129 -26.44 -42.81 -5.51
N GLY A 130 -25.50 -42.91 -4.57
CA GLY A 130 -24.15 -42.38 -4.74
C GLY A 130 -23.91 -41.03 -4.04
N ILE A 131 -24.91 -40.49 -3.35
CA ILE A 131 -24.75 -39.29 -2.50
C ILE A 131 -24.79 -39.74 -1.05
N SER A 132 -23.64 -39.67 -0.37
CA SER A 132 -23.56 -39.86 1.08
C SER A 132 -23.99 -38.60 1.82
N LEU A 133 -24.33 -38.67 3.12
CA LEU A 133 -24.69 -37.51 3.94
C LEU A 133 -23.58 -36.47 3.98
N SER A 134 -22.33 -36.89 4.06
CA SER A 134 -21.16 -36.00 4.03
C SER A 134 -21.07 -35.24 2.69
N LYS A 135 -21.29 -35.94 1.56
CA LYS A 135 -21.30 -35.35 0.23
C LYS A 135 -22.48 -34.41 0.04
N ALA A 136 -23.67 -34.78 0.55
CA ALA A 136 -24.85 -33.94 0.53
C ALA A 136 -24.63 -32.61 1.29
N LYS A 137 -24.08 -32.67 2.50
CA LYS A 137 -23.74 -31.49 3.29
C LYS A 137 -22.69 -30.62 2.62
N ALA A 138 -21.67 -31.19 1.98
CA ALA A 138 -20.66 -30.43 1.23
C ALA A 138 -21.25 -29.72 0.00
N MET A 139 -22.16 -30.38 -0.74
CA MET A 139 -22.89 -29.77 -1.87
C MET A 139 -23.78 -28.62 -1.40
N SER A 140 -24.53 -28.83 -0.31
CA SER A 140 -25.38 -27.81 0.30
C SER A 140 -24.58 -26.61 0.79
N ALA A 141 -23.47 -26.81 1.50
CA ALA A 141 -22.61 -25.73 1.96
C ALA A 141 -22.05 -24.91 0.81
N ASN A 142 -21.60 -25.57 -0.28
CA ASN A 142 -21.11 -24.87 -1.46
C ASN A 142 -22.23 -24.03 -2.14
N PHE A 143 -23.44 -24.60 -2.27
CA PHE A 143 -24.58 -23.89 -2.84
C PHE A 143 -25.02 -22.71 -1.98
N ARG A 144 -25.14 -22.89 -0.65
CA ARG A 144 -25.49 -21.80 0.28
C ARG A 144 -24.51 -20.65 0.24
N ARG A 145 -23.21 -20.96 0.18
CA ARG A 145 -22.17 -19.92 0.03
C ARG A 145 -22.38 -19.06 -1.22
N GLN A 146 -22.71 -19.69 -2.35
CA GLN A 146 -22.95 -18.95 -3.60
C GLN A 146 -24.28 -18.17 -3.55
N ALA A 147 -25.33 -18.77 -2.98
CA ALA A 147 -26.63 -18.12 -2.83
C ALA A 147 -26.57 -16.93 -1.85
N GLY A 148 -25.85 -17.07 -0.74
CA GLY A 148 -25.60 -16.00 0.23
C GLY A 148 -24.86 -14.82 -0.36
N MET A 149 -23.75 -15.10 -1.07
CA MET A 149 -22.98 -14.06 -1.78
C MET A 149 -23.84 -13.31 -2.81
N ARG A 150 -24.67 -14.04 -3.56
CA ARG A 150 -25.55 -13.47 -4.58
C ARG A 150 -26.56 -12.50 -3.97
N ARG A 151 -27.26 -12.94 -2.92
CA ARG A 151 -28.21 -12.09 -2.17
C ARG A 151 -27.55 -10.84 -1.60
N LEU A 152 -26.31 -10.97 -1.11
CA LEU A 152 -25.57 -9.83 -0.61
C LEU A 152 -25.21 -8.84 -1.73
N ILE A 153 -24.76 -9.32 -2.90
CA ILE A 153 -24.49 -8.48 -4.06
C ILE A 153 -25.74 -7.74 -4.53
N GLU A 154 -26.87 -8.44 -4.66
CA GLU A 154 -28.16 -7.85 -5.05
C GLU A 154 -28.61 -6.76 -4.06
N PHE A 155 -28.48 -7.04 -2.77
CA PHE A 155 -28.82 -6.07 -1.73
C PHE A 155 -27.95 -4.81 -1.82
N LEU A 156 -26.63 -4.96 -1.98
CA LEU A 156 -25.69 -3.84 -2.07
C LEU A 156 -25.80 -3.10 -3.41
N ALA A 157 -26.20 -3.77 -4.48
CA ALA A 157 -26.40 -3.17 -5.80
C ALA A 157 -27.53 -2.11 -5.79
N SER A 158 -28.52 -2.24 -4.90
CA SER A 158 -29.60 -1.26 -4.74
C SER A 158 -29.11 0.16 -4.43
N ALA A 159 -27.94 0.27 -3.79
CA ALA A 159 -27.27 1.54 -3.49
C ALA A 159 -26.02 1.78 -4.36
N ASN A 160 -25.87 1.09 -5.49
CA ASN A 160 -24.70 1.17 -6.38
C ASN A 160 -23.37 0.85 -5.69
N ILE A 161 -23.37 0.03 -4.63
CA ILE A 161 -22.16 -0.41 -3.93
C ILE A 161 -21.46 -1.48 -4.77
N ARG A 162 -20.18 -1.30 -4.98
CA ARG A 162 -19.36 -2.18 -5.83
C ARG A 162 -19.35 -3.63 -5.35
N PRO A 163 -19.46 -4.62 -6.25
CA PRO A 163 -19.46 -6.05 -5.90
C PRO A 163 -18.25 -6.51 -5.07
N VAL A 164 -17.10 -5.83 -5.18
CA VAL A 164 -15.90 -6.13 -4.37
C VAL A 164 -16.14 -5.92 -2.87
N ILE A 165 -17.03 -5.00 -2.51
CA ILE A 165 -17.42 -4.77 -1.10
C ILE A 165 -18.23 -5.96 -0.58
N ALA A 166 -19.17 -6.47 -1.39
CA ALA A 166 -19.92 -7.69 -1.05
C ALA A 166 -19.00 -8.90 -0.85
N LEU A 167 -17.99 -9.02 -1.72
CA LEU A 167 -17.01 -10.10 -1.61
C LEU A 167 -16.23 -10.04 -0.29
N ARG A 168 -15.71 -8.86 0.08
CA ARG A 168 -15.01 -8.65 1.36
C ARG A 168 -15.92 -8.91 2.55
N MET A 169 -17.14 -8.37 2.51
CA MET A 169 -18.14 -8.56 3.54
C MET A 169 -18.46 -10.04 3.76
N TYR A 170 -18.60 -10.79 2.67
CA TYR A 170 -18.88 -12.22 2.75
C TYR A 170 -17.63 -13.04 3.19
N GLN A 171 -16.43 -12.66 2.75
CA GLN A 171 -15.19 -13.28 3.22
C GLN A 171 -15.01 -13.13 4.74
N TYR A 172 -15.47 -11.99 5.27
CA TYR A 172 -15.31 -11.63 6.67
C TYR A 172 -16.39 -12.24 7.58
N TYR A 173 -17.64 -12.12 7.19
CA TYR A 173 -18.80 -12.52 8.02
C TYR A 173 -19.50 -13.79 7.52
N GLY A 174 -19.10 -14.36 6.41
CA GLY A 174 -19.70 -15.57 5.86
C GLY A 174 -21.19 -15.42 5.59
N ASP A 175 -21.94 -16.44 6.01
CA ASP A 175 -23.39 -16.51 5.80
C ASP A 175 -24.18 -15.44 6.59
N GLU A 176 -23.59 -14.83 7.63
CA GLU A 176 -24.22 -13.78 8.44
C GLU A 176 -24.12 -12.39 7.80
N ALA A 177 -23.29 -12.23 6.77
CA ALA A 177 -22.98 -10.96 6.15
C ALA A 177 -24.22 -10.15 5.72
N LEU A 178 -25.19 -10.80 5.09
CA LEU A 178 -26.42 -10.15 4.64
C LEU A 178 -27.25 -9.62 5.81
N GLN A 179 -27.42 -10.43 6.86
CA GLN A 179 -28.21 -10.04 8.02
C GLN A 179 -27.55 -8.87 8.75
N LEU A 180 -26.22 -8.93 8.95
CA LEU A 180 -25.48 -7.86 9.61
C LEU A 180 -25.58 -6.53 8.86
N VAL A 181 -25.49 -6.54 7.52
CA VAL A 181 -25.66 -5.32 6.72
C VAL A 181 -27.11 -4.81 6.74
N GLN A 182 -28.09 -5.71 6.79
CA GLN A 182 -29.50 -5.31 6.91
C GLN A 182 -29.80 -4.70 8.29
N ASP A 183 -29.19 -5.22 9.34
CA ASP A 183 -29.35 -4.73 10.70
C ASP A 183 -28.60 -3.40 10.92
N ASN A 184 -27.38 -3.29 10.35
CA ASN A 184 -26.57 -2.08 10.41
C ASN A 184 -25.73 -1.89 9.14
N PRO A 185 -26.20 -1.12 8.14
CA PRO A 185 -25.45 -0.85 6.90
C PRO A 185 -24.08 -0.20 7.13
N TYR A 186 -23.89 0.49 8.25
CA TYR A 186 -22.64 1.20 8.53
C TYR A 186 -21.46 0.29 8.87
N ILE A 187 -21.71 -1.01 9.10
CA ILE A 187 -20.64 -2.02 9.22
C ILE A 187 -19.74 -2.06 7.97
N LEU A 188 -20.27 -1.66 6.81
CA LEU A 188 -19.56 -1.56 5.54
C LEU A 188 -18.41 -0.53 5.58
N VAL A 189 -18.48 0.45 6.47
CA VAL A 189 -17.50 1.55 6.57
C VAL A 189 -16.22 1.11 7.30
N SER A 190 -16.24 -0.05 7.96
CA SER A 190 -15.06 -0.57 8.65
C SER A 190 -13.84 -0.70 7.73
N ASP A 191 -12.65 -0.55 8.29
CA ASP A 191 -11.37 -0.66 7.56
C ASP A 191 -11.25 -2.01 6.80
N ALA A 192 -11.80 -3.09 7.37
CA ALA A 192 -11.79 -4.43 6.79
C ALA A 192 -12.63 -4.52 5.50
N ILE A 193 -13.77 -3.86 5.45
CA ILE A 193 -14.69 -3.90 4.32
C ILE A 193 -14.39 -2.79 3.32
N GLY A 194 -14.17 -1.56 3.81
CA GLY A 194 -13.62 -0.45 3.03
C GLY A 194 -14.61 0.19 2.05
N ALA A 195 -15.90 0.21 2.37
CA ALA A 195 -16.85 1.10 1.72
C ALA A 195 -16.67 2.54 2.22
N THR A 196 -17.03 3.51 1.41
CA THR A 196 -17.09 4.90 1.86
C THR A 196 -18.32 5.14 2.73
N PHE A 197 -18.27 6.17 3.58
CA PHE A 197 -19.45 6.55 4.36
C PHE A 197 -20.64 6.85 3.44
N GLN A 198 -20.41 7.55 2.32
CA GLN A 198 -21.48 7.89 1.37
C GLN A 198 -22.14 6.66 0.74
N GLU A 199 -21.37 5.60 0.43
CA GLU A 199 -21.92 4.34 -0.09
C GLU A 199 -22.83 3.65 0.95
N ALA A 200 -22.37 3.54 2.19
CA ALA A 200 -23.14 2.94 3.28
C ALA A 200 -24.38 3.79 3.66
N ASP A 201 -24.21 5.09 3.68
CA ASP A 201 -25.26 6.06 4.01
C ASP A 201 -26.39 6.06 2.98
N ALA A 202 -26.05 6.00 1.68
CA ALA A 202 -27.03 5.86 0.61
C ALA A 202 -27.84 4.56 0.74
N LEU A 203 -27.20 3.45 1.12
CA LEU A 203 -27.87 2.17 1.40
C LEU A 203 -28.81 2.30 2.60
N ALA A 204 -28.33 2.82 3.72
CA ALA A 204 -29.09 2.96 4.96
C ALA A 204 -30.36 3.82 4.76
N LEU A 205 -30.18 5.03 4.24
CA LEU A 205 -31.29 5.96 3.99
C LEU A 205 -32.27 5.41 2.95
N GLY A 206 -31.77 4.73 1.91
CA GLY A 206 -32.62 4.06 0.91
C GLY A 206 -33.50 2.94 1.50
N HIS A 207 -33.06 2.33 2.60
CA HIS A 207 -33.82 1.31 3.35
C HIS A 207 -34.61 1.87 4.54
N GLY A 208 -34.70 3.21 4.67
CA GLY A 208 -35.54 3.86 5.67
C GLY A 208 -34.90 3.99 7.06
N PHE A 209 -33.59 3.87 7.18
CA PHE A 209 -32.93 4.19 8.43
C PHE A 209 -33.03 5.70 8.73
N ASP A 210 -33.08 6.02 10.02
CA ASP A 210 -33.20 7.41 10.48
C ASP A 210 -31.93 8.19 10.17
N ASP A 211 -32.08 9.37 9.56
CA ASP A 211 -30.98 10.26 9.22
C ASP A 211 -30.25 10.86 10.43
N GLN A 212 -30.79 10.69 11.64
CA GLN A 212 -30.20 11.11 12.91
C GLN A 212 -29.88 9.92 13.84
N SER A 213 -29.90 8.70 13.32
CA SER A 213 -29.62 7.52 14.15
C SER A 213 -28.22 7.56 14.77
N ALA A 214 -28.09 7.00 15.96
CA ALA A 214 -26.82 6.95 16.69
C ALA A 214 -25.74 6.19 15.91
N GLU A 215 -26.10 5.10 15.24
CA GLU A 215 -25.22 4.26 14.43
C GLU A 215 -24.66 5.04 13.24
N ARG A 216 -25.50 5.86 12.59
CA ARG A 216 -25.08 6.72 11.48
C ARG A 216 -24.04 7.75 11.93
N VAL A 217 -24.33 8.45 13.03
CA VAL A 217 -23.44 9.51 13.54
C VAL A 217 -22.14 8.90 14.05
N ALA A 218 -22.19 7.74 14.71
CA ALA A 218 -21.01 7.01 15.15
C ALA A 218 -20.13 6.59 13.97
N ALA A 219 -20.72 5.99 12.94
CA ALA A 219 -20.00 5.60 11.74
C ALA A 219 -19.35 6.78 11.02
N ALA A 220 -20.06 7.92 10.90
CA ALA A 220 -19.51 9.15 10.33
C ALA A 220 -18.32 9.68 11.15
N THR A 221 -18.41 9.62 12.48
CA THR A 221 -17.36 10.06 13.40
C THR A 221 -16.10 9.21 13.27
N LEU A 222 -16.25 7.88 13.28
CA LEU A 222 -15.13 6.94 13.11
C LEU A 222 -14.52 7.04 11.70
N TYR A 223 -15.36 7.22 10.68
CA TYR A 223 -14.89 7.41 9.30
C TYR A 223 -14.02 8.67 9.16
N GLU A 224 -14.41 9.80 9.76
CA GLU A 224 -13.60 11.02 9.74
C GLU A 224 -12.26 10.83 10.45
N LEU A 225 -12.22 10.10 11.55
CA LEU A 225 -10.96 9.77 12.23
C LEU A 225 -10.08 8.86 11.35
N ALA A 226 -10.64 7.80 10.75
CA ALA A 226 -9.93 6.90 9.87
C ALA A 226 -9.42 7.60 8.60
N TYR A 227 -10.26 8.47 8.00
CA TYR A 227 -9.89 9.28 6.83
C TYR A 227 -8.71 10.22 7.11
N ASN A 228 -8.64 10.81 8.31
CA ASN A 228 -7.52 11.63 8.73
C ASN A 228 -6.28 10.80 9.11
N ALA A 229 -6.45 9.58 9.62
CA ALA A 229 -5.35 8.64 9.86
C ALA A 229 -4.61 8.28 8.55
N ILE A 230 -5.34 8.01 7.46
CA ILE A 230 -4.76 7.77 6.13
C ILE A 230 -3.98 9.01 5.63
N ARG A 231 -4.32 10.21 6.09
CA ARG A 231 -3.58 11.45 5.79
C ARG A 231 -2.40 11.71 6.73
N GLY A 232 -2.12 10.79 7.63
CA GLY A 232 -0.98 10.80 8.52
C GLY A 232 -1.22 11.42 9.90
N HIS A 233 -2.46 11.75 10.27
CA HIS A 233 -2.81 12.26 11.58
C HIS A 233 -3.07 11.10 12.56
N CYS A 234 -2.57 11.19 13.80
CA CYS A 234 -2.93 10.24 14.85
C CYS A 234 -4.25 10.63 15.53
N PHE A 235 -4.54 11.93 15.62
CA PHE A 235 -5.76 12.47 16.20
C PHE A 235 -6.27 13.68 15.42
N ILE A 236 -7.49 14.08 15.73
CA ILE A 236 -8.08 15.35 15.27
C ILE A 236 -8.51 16.13 16.52
N SER A 237 -8.43 17.46 16.49
CA SER A 237 -9.01 18.25 17.59
C SER A 237 -10.52 18.04 17.65
N TYR A 238 -11.07 17.95 18.86
CA TYR A 238 -12.50 17.75 19.11
C TYR A 238 -13.37 18.71 18.28
N ARG A 239 -13.02 20.00 18.28
CA ARG A 239 -13.72 21.01 17.48
C ARG A 239 -13.74 20.70 15.98
N ASN A 240 -12.60 20.23 15.44
CA ASN A 240 -12.52 19.91 14.02
C ASN A 240 -13.29 18.62 13.71
N LEU A 241 -13.28 17.65 14.63
CA LEU A 241 -14.05 16.41 14.49
C LEU A 241 -15.55 16.71 14.45
N LEU A 242 -16.06 17.51 15.37
CA LEU A 242 -17.48 17.93 15.36
C LEU A 242 -17.86 18.57 14.01
N ALA A 243 -17.10 19.58 13.58
CA ALA A 243 -17.39 20.29 12.34
C ALA A 243 -17.29 19.38 11.09
N ALA A 244 -16.30 18.50 11.02
CA ALA A 244 -16.12 17.60 9.87
C ALA A 244 -17.22 16.54 9.82
N THR A 245 -17.56 15.93 10.95
CA THR A 245 -18.63 14.93 11.04
C THR A 245 -20.01 15.54 10.77
N SER A 246 -20.29 16.71 11.31
CA SER A 246 -21.52 17.47 11.03
C SER A 246 -21.64 17.81 9.54
N GLN A 247 -20.55 18.25 8.90
CA GLN A 247 -20.52 18.52 7.46
C GLN A 247 -20.72 17.24 6.63
N LEU A 248 -20.14 16.11 7.05
CA LEU A 248 -20.26 14.83 6.34
C LEU A 248 -21.67 14.24 6.43
N SER A 249 -22.25 14.22 7.61
CA SER A 249 -23.53 13.58 7.91
C SER A 249 -24.73 14.50 7.80
N GLY A 250 -24.51 15.84 7.83
CA GLY A 250 -25.59 16.83 7.82
C GLY A 250 -26.36 16.97 9.15
N VAL A 251 -25.87 16.36 10.25
CA VAL A 251 -26.49 16.44 11.56
C VAL A 251 -25.92 17.60 12.40
N PRO A 252 -26.67 18.14 13.41
CA PRO A 252 -26.16 19.16 14.31
C PRO A 252 -24.97 18.70 15.14
N ASP A 253 -24.10 19.65 15.53
CA ASP A 253 -22.91 19.39 16.34
C ASP A 253 -23.22 18.74 17.69
N GLU A 254 -24.41 18.99 18.26
CA GLU A 254 -24.86 18.40 19.52
C GLU A 254 -25.04 16.89 19.44
N LEU A 255 -25.57 16.37 18.31
CA LEU A 255 -25.70 14.93 18.10
C LEU A 255 -24.33 14.28 17.88
N VAL A 256 -23.43 14.96 17.19
CA VAL A 256 -22.06 14.49 17.02
C VAL A 256 -21.33 14.46 18.38
N ALA A 257 -21.54 15.47 19.23
CA ALA A 257 -20.96 15.50 20.58
C ALA A 257 -21.43 14.30 21.42
N GLN A 258 -22.73 14.00 21.40
CA GLN A 258 -23.30 12.83 22.08
C GLN A 258 -22.71 11.53 21.55
N SER A 259 -22.54 11.42 20.22
CA SER A 259 -21.92 10.26 19.60
C SER A 259 -20.46 10.09 20.02
N VAL A 260 -19.67 11.18 20.09
CA VAL A 260 -18.30 11.13 20.60
C VAL A 260 -18.26 10.63 22.04
N ASP A 261 -19.15 11.12 22.92
CA ASP A 261 -19.22 10.67 24.31
C ASP A 261 -19.56 9.17 24.39
N THR A 262 -20.51 8.68 23.59
CA THR A 262 -20.85 7.24 23.49
C THR A 262 -19.68 6.41 23.00
N LEU A 263 -18.93 6.86 21.97
CA LEU A 263 -17.77 6.18 21.43
C LEU A 263 -16.57 6.17 22.41
N VAL A 264 -16.49 7.16 23.28
CA VAL A 264 -15.51 7.18 24.39
C VAL A 264 -15.92 6.16 25.45
N GLU A 265 -17.21 6.07 25.81
CA GLU A 265 -17.73 5.08 26.77
C GLU A 265 -17.58 3.64 26.25
N SER A 266 -17.77 3.39 24.95
CA SER A 266 -17.56 2.07 24.34
C SER A 266 -16.08 1.72 24.16
N GLY A 267 -15.16 2.68 24.30
CA GLY A 267 -13.72 2.48 24.12
C GLY A 267 -13.25 2.44 22.67
N GLU A 268 -14.09 2.80 21.70
CA GLU A 268 -13.71 2.90 20.28
C GLU A 268 -12.95 4.20 19.96
N LEU A 269 -13.21 5.25 20.74
CA LEU A 269 -12.59 6.56 20.65
C LEU A 269 -11.96 6.95 22.00
N VAL A 270 -10.79 7.58 21.96
CA VAL A 270 -10.17 8.16 23.14
C VAL A 270 -10.08 9.67 22.97
N ARG A 271 -10.56 10.40 23.97
CA ARG A 271 -10.45 11.85 24.05
C ARG A 271 -9.46 12.23 25.14
N GLU A 272 -8.43 12.97 24.78
CA GLU A 272 -7.32 13.33 25.67
C GLU A 272 -6.79 14.72 25.36
N ARG A 273 -6.35 15.44 26.39
CA ARG A 273 -5.65 16.71 26.20
C ARG A 273 -4.18 16.46 25.86
N VAL A 274 -3.79 16.67 24.61
CA VAL A 274 -2.46 16.37 24.08
C VAL A 274 -1.95 17.52 23.21
N ALA A 275 -0.67 17.86 23.36
CA ALA A 275 -0.03 18.95 22.60
C ALA A 275 -0.81 20.29 22.64
N GLY A 276 -1.45 20.60 23.76
CA GLY A 276 -2.27 21.79 23.94
C GLY A 276 -3.63 21.77 23.24
N CYS A 277 -4.03 20.64 22.67
CA CYS A 277 -5.31 20.41 22.01
C CYS A 277 -6.15 19.41 22.79
N ASP A 278 -7.48 19.53 22.69
CA ASP A 278 -8.44 18.52 23.06
C ASP A 278 -8.53 17.55 21.86
N GLY A 279 -7.82 16.45 21.91
CA GLY A 279 -7.61 15.51 20.79
C GLY A 279 -8.51 14.29 20.87
N CYS A 280 -9.09 13.91 19.72
CA CYS A 280 -9.87 12.68 19.54
C CYS A 280 -9.10 11.69 18.69
N TYR A 281 -8.91 10.49 19.21
CA TYR A 281 -8.17 9.39 18.59
C TYR A 281 -9.07 8.20 18.30
N LEU A 282 -8.75 7.44 17.25
CA LEU A 282 -9.11 6.02 17.23
C LEU A 282 -8.36 5.30 18.37
N ALA A 283 -9.03 4.45 19.12
CA ALA A 283 -8.45 3.80 20.31
C ALA A 283 -7.11 3.11 20.01
N ARG A 284 -7.03 2.38 18.88
CA ARG A 284 -5.81 1.70 18.41
C ARG A 284 -4.61 2.63 18.20
N LEU A 285 -4.86 3.86 17.71
CA LEU A 285 -3.79 4.84 17.47
C LEU A 285 -3.34 5.53 18.77
N HIS A 286 -4.27 5.75 19.69
CA HIS A 286 -3.96 6.25 21.03
C HIS A 286 -3.08 5.25 21.78
N GLU A 287 -3.48 3.97 21.79
CA GLU A 287 -2.73 2.87 22.41
C GLU A 287 -1.32 2.76 21.81
N ALA A 288 -1.21 2.74 20.48
CA ALA A 288 0.07 2.66 19.79
C ALA A 288 1.01 3.82 20.14
N GLU A 289 0.47 5.04 20.25
CA GLU A 289 1.25 6.23 20.60
C GLU A 289 1.65 6.24 22.08
N ALA A 290 0.74 5.86 22.97
CA ALA A 290 1.00 5.76 24.40
C ALA A 290 2.06 4.69 24.73
N TYR A 291 1.87 3.50 24.19
CA TYR A 291 2.83 2.39 24.35
C TYR A 291 4.22 2.74 23.80
N THR A 292 4.26 3.32 22.60
CA THR A 292 5.54 3.75 21.98
C THR A 292 6.27 4.76 22.87
N ALA A 293 5.55 5.74 23.41
CA ALA A 293 6.15 6.74 24.30
C ALA A 293 6.66 6.12 25.59
N GLU A 294 5.85 5.32 26.25
CA GLU A 294 6.21 4.62 27.51
C GLU A 294 7.47 3.77 27.33
N ARG A 295 7.46 2.96 26.27
CA ARG A 295 8.58 2.04 25.99
C ARG A 295 9.87 2.81 25.68
N LEU A 296 9.80 3.87 24.86
CA LEU A 296 10.97 4.69 24.56
C LEU A 296 11.50 5.45 25.78
N LEU A 297 10.62 5.94 26.66
CA LEU A 297 11.00 6.58 27.91
C LEU A 297 11.70 5.61 28.84
N ALA A 298 11.18 4.39 28.99
CA ALA A 298 11.84 3.34 29.76
C ALA A 298 13.24 3.00 29.21
N MET A 299 13.38 2.88 27.88
CA MET A 299 14.67 2.65 27.25
C MET A 299 15.65 3.82 27.41
N ALA A 300 15.15 5.06 27.38
CA ALA A 300 15.97 6.26 27.55
C ALA A 300 16.57 6.38 28.95
N GLN A 301 15.89 5.84 29.97
CA GLN A 301 16.36 5.83 31.37
C GLN A 301 17.45 4.76 31.61
N ASN A 302 17.58 3.78 30.71
CA ASN A 302 18.55 2.72 30.86
C ASN A 302 19.92 3.14 30.29
N GLU A 303 20.86 3.37 31.21
CA GLU A 303 22.26 3.63 30.87
C GLU A 303 23.18 2.47 31.31
N TYR A 304 24.06 2.07 30.41
CA TYR A 304 25.03 1.01 30.68
C TYR A 304 26.27 1.60 31.40
N ARG A 305 26.40 1.34 32.69
CA ARG A 305 27.47 1.91 33.57
C ARG A 305 28.88 1.37 33.28
N ARG A 306 29.00 0.15 32.79
CA ARG A 306 30.30 -0.44 32.41
C ARG A 306 30.56 -0.18 30.93
N MET A 307 31.24 0.90 30.65
CA MET A 307 31.60 1.26 29.28
C MET A 307 33.02 0.74 28.96
N PRO A 308 33.18 0.09 27.79
CA PRO A 308 34.49 -0.13 27.23
C PRO A 308 35.15 1.21 26.86
N ASN A 309 36.49 1.24 26.73
CA ASN A 309 37.16 2.41 26.22
C ASN A 309 36.77 2.65 24.75
N THR A 310 35.79 3.51 24.55
CA THR A 310 35.18 3.79 23.22
C THR A 310 36.20 4.43 22.24
N GLU A 311 37.15 5.24 22.72
CA GLU A 311 38.21 5.80 21.86
C GLU A 311 39.14 4.72 21.31
N ARG A 312 39.53 3.78 22.14
CA ARG A 312 40.35 2.63 21.72
C ARG A 312 39.60 1.75 20.72
N ILE A 313 38.31 1.49 20.97
CA ILE A 313 37.49 0.69 20.06
C ILE A 313 37.28 1.45 18.76
N ALA A 314 36.99 2.75 18.80
CA ALA A 314 36.84 3.58 17.60
C ALA A 314 38.11 3.54 16.74
N ALA A 315 39.30 3.69 17.34
CA ALA A 315 40.59 3.60 16.63
C ALA A 315 40.80 2.18 16.02
N GLN A 316 40.37 1.13 16.71
CA GLN A 316 40.45 -0.24 16.19
C GLN A 316 39.53 -0.43 15.00
N ILE A 317 38.28 0.11 15.06
CA ILE A 317 37.28 0.05 13.97
C ILE A 317 37.76 0.90 12.78
N GLU A 318 38.30 2.09 13.02
CA GLU A 318 38.91 2.94 11.98
C GLU A 318 39.99 2.17 11.20
N ALA A 319 40.89 1.49 11.91
CA ALA A 319 41.90 0.67 11.29
C ALA A 319 41.33 -0.52 10.50
N GLN A 320 40.32 -1.17 11.03
CA GLN A 320 39.64 -2.30 10.40
C GLN A 320 38.90 -1.89 9.12
N LEU A 321 38.22 -0.75 9.15
CA LEU A 321 37.41 -0.25 8.02
C LEU A 321 38.25 0.57 7.01
N GLY A 322 39.49 0.94 7.36
CA GLY A 322 40.33 1.80 6.54
C GLY A 322 39.80 3.24 6.41
N LEU A 323 39.12 3.74 7.43
CA LEU A 323 38.41 5.03 7.46
C LEU A 323 38.82 5.82 8.69
N THR A 324 38.71 7.15 8.62
CA THR A 324 38.81 8.04 9.80
C THR A 324 37.44 8.61 10.10
N PHE A 325 36.99 8.47 11.33
CA PHE A 325 35.68 8.95 11.75
C PHE A 325 35.71 10.44 12.08
N ALA A 326 34.66 11.14 11.65
CA ALA A 326 34.36 12.49 12.13
C ALA A 326 33.95 12.46 13.62
N GLU A 327 34.03 13.59 14.30
CA GLU A 327 33.69 13.67 15.73
C GLU A 327 32.24 13.22 16.00
N GLN A 328 31.29 13.57 15.12
CA GLN A 328 29.89 13.15 15.23
C GLN A 328 29.72 11.62 15.07
N GLN A 329 30.56 10.97 14.26
CA GLN A 329 30.55 9.51 14.11
C GLN A 329 31.16 8.80 15.34
N LYS A 330 32.22 9.40 15.96
CA LYS A 330 32.75 8.90 17.23
C LYS A 330 31.74 9.06 18.37
N GLU A 331 31.02 10.20 18.39
CA GLU A 331 29.94 10.43 19.34
C GLU A 331 28.82 9.38 19.17
N THR A 332 28.52 8.97 17.94
CA THR A 332 27.54 7.88 17.67
C THR A 332 27.97 6.58 18.33
N LEU A 333 29.25 6.21 18.25
CA LEU A 333 29.77 5.02 18.91
C LEU A 333 29.70 5.14 20.44
N ARG A 334 30.03 6.32 20.99
CA ARG A 334 29.96 6.60 22.41
C ARG A 334 28.53 6.43 22.93
N LEU A 335 27.55 7.06 22.29
CA LEU A 335 26.15 6.96 22.68
C LEU A 335 25.59 5.54 22.51
N ALA A 336 25.95 4.81 21.44
CA ALA A 336 25.54 3.43 21.22
C ALA A 336 26.08 2.47 22.30
N CYS A 337 27.24 2.77 22.92
CA CYS A 337 27.73 2.05 24.07
C CYS A 337 26.96 2.39 25.34
N GLN A 338 26.59 3.64 25.52
CA GLN A 338 26.07 4.21 26.76
C GLN A 338 24.57 3.99 26.96
N HIS A 339 23.80 4.11 25.88
CA HIS A 339 22.34 4.13 25.95
C HIS A 339 21.72 2.92 25.27
N GLN A 340 20.54 2.55 25.72
CA GLN A 340 19.74 1.47 25.15
C GLN A 340 19.07 1.92 23.84
N VAL A 341 18.66 3.17 23.75
CA VAL A 341 18.06 3.75 22.54
C VAL A 341 18.83 5.02 22.14
N ILE A 342 19.13 5.15 20.85
CA ILE A 342 19.68 6.38 20.25
C ILE A 342 19.06 6.66 18.89
N ALA A 343 19.05 7.93 18.51
CA ALA A 343 18.65 8.37 17.19
C ALA A 343 19.83 9.00 16.43
N ILE A 344 19.95 8.68 15.14
CA ILE A 344 20.99 9.22 14.26
C ILE A 344 20.28 9.84 13.05
N THR A 345 20.39 11.14 12.88
CA THR A 345 19.78 11.83 11.75
C THR A 345 20.83 12.58 10.94
N GLY A 346 20.60 12.68 9.63
CA GLY A 346 21.46 13.45 8.76
C GLY A 346 21.01 13.41 7.31
N GLY A 347 21.35 14.43 6.56
CA GLY A 347 21.03 14.53 5.14
C GLY A 347 21.88 13.61 4.26
N PRO A 348 21.80 13.79 2.92
CA PRO A 348 22.60 13.03 1.99
C PRO A 348 24.10 13.35 2.16
N GLY A 349 24.95 12.33 2.01
CA GLY A 349 26.41 12.49 2.08
C GLY A 349 27.00 12.73 3.47
N THR A 350 26.21 12.66 4.55
CA THR A 350 26.67 12.89 5.93
C THR A 350 27.22 11.64 6.62
N GLY A 351 27.25 10.49 5.95
CA GLY A 351 27.89 9.30 6.47
C GLY A 351 27.02 8.41 7.38
N LYS A 352 25.68 8.47 7.28
CA LYS A 352 24.77 7.56 8.01
C LYS A 352 25.16 6.08 7.88
N THR A 353 25.39 5.62 6.66
CA THR A 353 25.81 4.23 6.38
C THR A 353 27.14 3.87 7.02
N THR A 354 28.09 4.81 7.04
CA THR A 354 29.37 4.63 7.74
C THR A 354 29.15 4.47 9.24
N SER A 355 28.24 5.24 9.82
CA SER A 355 27.87 5.13 11.23
C SER A 355 27.21 3.77 11.53
N ILE A 356 26.33 3.26 10.67
CA ILE A 356 25.74 1.91 10.80
C ILE A 356 26.86 0.85 10.80
N ARG A 357 27.79 0.89 9.85
CA ARG A 357 28.91 -0.05 9.78
C ARG A 357 29.80 0.02 11.02
N ALA A 358 30.04 1.22 11.53
CA ALA A 358 30.80 1.43 12.74
C ALA A 358 30.12 0.86 13.99
N ILE A 359 28.79 1.04 14.13
CA ILE A 359 27.99 0.47 15.22
C ILE A 359 27.97 -1.05 15.15
N LEU A 360 27.84 -1.63 13.95
CA LEU A 360 27.88 -3.08 13.75
C LEU A 360 29.22 -3.65 14.22
N ALA A 361 30.33 -3.02 13.79
CA ALA A 361 31.66 -3.44 14.26
C ALA A 361 31.84 -3.28 15.78
N LEU A 362 31.24 -2.24 16.37
CA LEU A 362 31.20 -2.07 17.83
C LEU A 362 30.41 -3.20 18.50
N PHE A 363 29.23 -3.54 17.99
CA PHE A 363 28.38 -4.60 18.57
C PHE A 363 29.04 -5.99 18.40
N ASP A 364 29.82 -6.22 17.35
CA ASP A 364 30.66 -7.41 17.21
C ASP A 364 31.71 -7.52 18.32
N VAL A 365 32.40 -6.40 18.60
CA VAL A 365 33.36 -6.36 19.71
C VAL A 365 32.68 -6.63 21.06
N LEU A 366 31.44 -6.16 21.22
CA LEU A 366 30.63 -6.39 22.40
C LEU A 366 29.93 -7.75 22.41
N LYS A 367 30.01 -8.53 21.33
CA LYS A 367 29.36 -9.83 21.11
C LYS A 367 27.83 -9.76 21.25
N LEU A 368 27.22 -8.69 20.74
CA LEU A 368 25.79 -8.51 20.70
C LEU A 368 25.23 -9.07 19.38
N ASP A 369 24.23 -9.95 19.48
CA ASP A 369 23.47 -10.38 18.31
C ASP A 369 22.61 -9.22 17.79
N THR A 370 22.82 -8.85 16.52
CA THR A 370 22.25 -7.63 15.97
C THR A 370 21.43 -7.92 14.71
N GLN A 371 20.17 -7.56 14.77
CA GLN A 371 19.26 -7.58 13.62
C GLN A 371 19.26 -6.23 12.89
N LEU A 372 19.23 -6.30 11.55
CA LEU A 372 19.15 -5.13 10.68
C LEU A 372 17.75 -5.07 10.04
N ALA A 373 17.08 -3.94 10.18
CA ALA A 373 15.75 -3.75 9.65
C ALA A 373 15.59 -2.43 8.90
N ALA A 374 14.64 -2.41 7.97
CA ALA A 374 14.20 -1.20 7.26
C ALA A 374 12.70 -1.29 6.94
N PRO A 375 12.00 -0.18 6.70
CA PRO A 375 10.57 -0.21 6.39
C PRO A 375 10.25 -0.79 5.01
N THR A 376 11.18 -0.78 4.06
CA THR A 376 10.96 -1.27 2.69
C THR A 376 11.99 -2.31 2.27
N GLY A 377 11.61 -3.21 1.34
CA GLY A 377 12.50 -4.24 0.80
C GLY A 377 13.75 -3.66 0.16
N ARG A 378 13.64 -2.55 -0.57
CA ARG A 378 14.77 -1.85 -1.18
C ARG A 378 15.75 -1.28 -0.17
N ALA A 379 15.24 -0.64 0.88
CA ALA A 379 16.09 -0.11 1.94
C ALA A 379 16.83 -1.25 2.67
N ALA A 380 16.12 -2.36 2.96
CA ALA A 380 16.70 -3.55 3.56
C ALA A 380 17.79 -4.17 2.65
N LYS A 381 17.51 -4.33 1.36
CA LYS A 381 18.48 -4.84 0.40
C LYS A 381 19.72 -3.95 0.33
N ARG A 382 19.54 -2.64 0.21
CA ARG A 382 20.64 -1.67 0.20
C ARG A 382 21.46 -1.75 1.48
N MET A 383 20.80 -1.85 2.63
CA MET A 383 21.46 -2.03 3.92
C MET A 383 22.31 -3.31 3.94
N SER A 384 21.78 -4.41 3.39
CA SER A 384 22.54 -5.67 3.27
C SER A 384 23.77 -5.52 2.38
N GLU A 385 23.66 -4.88 1.22
CA GLU A 385 24.78 -4.65 0.28
C GLU A 385 25.89 -3.79 0.90
N LEU A 386 25.51 -2.75 1.64
CA LEU A 386 26.45 -1.79 2.23
C LEU A 386 27.13 -2.30 3.51
N THR A 387 26.44 -3.15 4.28
CA THR A 387 26.96 -3.70 5.54
C THR A 387 27.60 -5.08 5.39
N GLY A 388 27.26 -5.81 4.31
CA GLY A 388 27.66 -7.21 4.12
C GLY A 388 26.89 -8.18 5.02
N ARG A 389 25.82 -7.73 5.70
CA ARG A 389 24.96 -8.54 6.59
C ARG A 389 23.54 -8.59 6.08
N SER A 390 22.84 -9.66 6.39
CA SER A 390 21.43 -9.76 6.04
C SER A 390 20.61 -8.72 6.79
N ALA A 391 19.87 -7.91 6.04
CA ALA A 391 18.84 -7.01 6.56
C ALA A 391 17.50 -7.39 5.96
N GLN A 392 16.43 -7.14 6.68
CA GLN A 392 15.08 -7.49 6.26
C GLN A 392 14.09 -6.35 6.51
N THR A 393 12.89 -6.44 5.96
CA THR A 393 11.85 -5.46 6.28
C THR A 393 11.36 -5.67 7.71
N ILE A 394 10.87 -4.59 8.36
CA ILE A 394 10.26 -4.71 9.69
C ILE A 394 9.14 -5.78 9.66
N HIS A 395 8.29 -5.77 8.64
CA HIS A 395 7.24 -6.76 8.48
C HIS A 395 7.76 -8.19 8.47
N ARG A 396 8.87 -8.45 7.77
CA ARG A 396 9.48 -9.78 7.73
C ARG A 396 10.18 -10.13 9.06
N LEU A 397 10.81 -9.15 9.70
CA LEU A 397 11.43 -9.33 11.01
C LEU A 397 10.38 -9.74 12.07
N LEU A 398 9.18 -9.16 11.97
CA LEU A 398 8.05 -9.45 12.84
C LEU A 398 7.20 -10.64 12.37
N GLU A 399 7.62 -11.33 11.30
CA GLU A 399 6.90 -12.48 10.72
C GLU A 399 5.43 -12.14 10.44
N ALA A 400 5.22 -11.02 9.71
CA ALA A 400 3.90 -10.56 9.32
C ALA A 400 3.13 -11.63 8.52
N GLY A 401 1.91 -11.92 8.92
CA GLY A 401 0.96 -12.80 8.28
C GLY A 401 -0.44 -12.17 8.24
N MET A 402 -1.39 -12.87 7.64
CA MET A 402 -2.81 -12.52 7.80
C MET A 402 -3.27 -13.02 9.15
N SER A 403 -4.04 -12.22 9.90
CA SER A 403 -4.69 -12.69 11.13
C SER A 403 -5.69 -13.81 10.81
N ASP A 404 -5.98 -14.67 11.77
CA ASP A 404 -6.98 -15.75 11.63
C ASP A 404 -8.36 -15.18 11.23
N ASP A 405 -8.65 -13.92 11.61
CA ASP A 405 -9.88 -13.21 11.30
C ASP A 405 -9.80 -12.41 9.97
N HIS A 406 -8.72 -12.52 9.20
CA HIS A 406 -8.47 -11.79 7.94
C HIS A 406 -8.61 -10.26 8.02
N GLN A 407 -8.52 -9.66 9.23
CA GLN A 407 -8.81 -8.24 9.46
C GLN A 407 -7.62 -7.33 9.26
N ASP A 408 -6.47 -7.71 9.88
CA ASP A 408 -5.28 -6.88 9.92
C ASP A 408 -4.02 -7.71 9.63
N ILE A 409 -2.93 -7.02 9.33
CA ILE A 409 -1.62 -7.66 9.34
C ILE A 409 -1.32 -8.05 10.79
N ALA A 410 -1.40 -9.33 11.08
CA ALA A 410 -0.96 -9.87 12.36
C ALA A 410 0.56 -10.06 12.32
N PHE A 411 1.22 -9.64 13.37
CA PHE A 411 2.63 -9.93 13.58
C PHE A 411 2.75 -11.12 14.53
N ARG A 412 3.48 -12.14 14.11
CA ARG A 412 3.72 -13.30 14.98
C ARG A 412 4.68 -12.98 16.11
N ARG A 413 5.66 -12.10 15.85
CA ARG A 413 6.58 -11.61 16.85
C ARG A 413 5.95 -10.45 17.60
N ASP A 414 5.76 -10.62 18.91
CA ASP A 414 5.14 -9.67 19.82
C ASP A 414 5.73 -9.81 21.24
N GLU A 415 4.99 -9.42 22.26
CA GLU A 415 5.40 -9.52 23.67
C GLU A 415 5.49 -10.97 24.18
N ASP A 416 4.67 -11.87 23.63
CA ASP A 416 4.61 -13.28 23.99
C ASP A 416 5.67 -14.13 23.26
N ASP A 417 6.03 -13.75 22.03
CA ASP A 417 7.08 -14.39 21.20
C ASP A 417 8.10 -13.35 20.68
N PRO A 418 8.92 -12.74 21.56
CA PRO A 418 9.78 -11.63 21.19
C PRO A 418 10.97 -12.04 20.33
N LEU A 419 11.58 -11.05 19.68
CA LEU A 419 12.79 -11.20 18.89
C LEU A 419 13.96 -11.70 19.75
N GLU A 420 14.66 -12.72 19.26
CA GLU A 420 15.83 -13.31 19.92
C GLU A 420 17.12 -12.58 19.51
N CYS A 421 17.21 -11.28 19.80
CA CYS A 421 18.41 -10.48 19.51
C CYS A 421 18.71 -9.50 20.65
N ASP A 422 19.99 -9.04 20.71
CA ASP A 422 20.47 -8.07 21.69
C ASP A 422 20.32 -6.63 21.21
N ALA A 423 20.25 -6.42 19.88
CA ALA A 423 20.12 -5.10 19.29
C ALA A 423 19.36 -5.14 17.97
N VAL A 424 18.59 -4.08 17.69
CA VAL A 424 17.97 -3.80 16.42
C VAL A 424 18.53 -2.46 15.88
N ILE A 425 19.03 -2.47 14.65
CA ILE A 425 19.38 -1.26 13.91
C ILE A 425 18.33 -1.05 12.83
N LEU A 426 17.59 0.03 12.93
CA LEU A 426 16.51 0.40 12.02
C LEU A 426 16.92 1.59 11.15
N ASP A 427 17.08 1.37 9.85
CA ASP A 427 17.36 2.43 8.87
C ASP A 427 16.09 2.96 8.21
N GLU A 428 16.17 4.12 7.58
CA GLU A 428 15.07 4.85 6.94
C GLU A 428 13.87 5.06 7.88
N CYS A 429 14.14 5.40 9.16
CA CYS A 429 13.12 5.58 10.20
C CYS A 429 12.08 6.66 9.88
N SER A 430 12.36 7.61 8.98
CA SER A 430 11.40 8.61 8.53
C SER A 430 10.14 8.02 7.90
N MET A 431 10.22 6.77 7.39
CA MET A 431 9.11 6.07 6.75
C MET A 431 8.28 5.22 7.71
N VAL A 432 8.68 5.11 8.99
CA VAL A 432 8.00 4.27 9.99
C VAL A 432 6.88 5.06 10.64
N ASP A 433 5.66 4.54 10.57
CA ASP A 433 4.49 5.11 11.24
C ASP A 433 4.35 4.62 12.68
N ILE A 434 3.36 5.15 13.40
CA ILE A 434 3.20 4.85 14.83
C ILE A 434 2.81 3.40 15.08
N SER A 435 1.97 2.81 14.23
CA SER A 435 1.52 1.43 14.38
C SER A 435 2.66 0.44 14.17
N LEU A 436 3.49 0.66 13.15
CA LEU A 436 4.64 -0.19 12.86
C LEU A 436 5.76 -0.04 13.91
N MET A 437 5.96 1.18 14.45
CA MET A 437 6.89 1.40 15.56
C MET A 437 6.42 0.71 16.82
N CYS A 438 5.13 0.80 17.16
CA CYS A 438 4.53 0.12 18.28
C CYS A 438 4.72 -1.41 18.17
N ALA A 439 4.41 -1.99 17.01
CA ALA A 439 4.58 -3.42 16.76
C ALA A 439 6.05 -3.86 16.93
N LEU A 440 7.01 -3.09 16.41
CA LEU A 440 8.44 -3.38 16.60
C LEU A 440 8.83 -3.36 18.07
N LEU A 441 8.40 -2.32 18.81
CA LEU A 441 8.74 -2.17 20.23
C LEU A 441 8.10 -3.25 21.10
N ARG A 442 6.92 -3.76 20.77
CA ARG A 442 6.26 -4.88 21.42
C ARG A 442 7.07 -6.17 21.24
N ALA A 443 7.57 -6.41 20.05
CA ALA A 443 8.37 -7.59 19.74
C ALA A 443 9.79 -7.54 20.31
N MET A 444 10.27 -6.40 20.80
CA MET A 444 11.62 -6.26 21.37
C MET A 444 11.65 -6.61 22.85
N ARG A 445 12.60 -7.46 23.25
CA ARG A 445 12.86 -7.76 24.66
C ARG A 445 13.17 -6.49 25.46
N PRO A 446 12.90 -6.46 26.78
CA PRO A 446 13.18 -5.30 27.63
C PRO A 446 14.61 -4.77 27.53
N GLU A 447 15.60 -5.65 27.40
CA GLU A 447 17.03 -5.35 27.38
C GLU A 447 17.57 -5.06 25.99
N CYS A 448 16.79 -5.32 24.92
CA CYS A 448 17.22 -5.16 23.53
C CYS A 448 17.50 -3.67 23.22
N ARG A 449 18.62 -3.40 22.55
CA ARG A 449 19.01 -2.06 22.13
C ARG A 449 18.31 -1.65 20.83
N LEU A 450 18.02 -0.36 20.68
CA LEU A 450 17.41 0.19 19.48
C LEU A 450 18.23 1.36 18.94
N ILE A 451 18.71 1.21 17.72
CA ILE A 451 19.41 2.26 16.98
C ILE A 451 18.51 2.72 15.84
N LEU A 452 18.02 3.95 15.94
CA LEU A 452 17.16 4.58 14.94
C LEU A 452 18.01 5.43 14.01
N VAL A 453 18.00 5.10 12.72
CA VAL A 453 18.75 5.86 11.70
C VAL A 453 17.79 6.37 10.63
N GLY A 454 17.97 7.63 10.21
CA GLY A 454 17.10 8.20 9.17
C GLY A 454 17.46 9.62 8.82
N ASP A 455 16.58 10.24 8.04
CA ASP A 455 16.66 11.64 7.68
C ASP A 455 15.34 12.30 8.07
N ALA A 456 15.34 13.09 9.14
CA ALA A 456 14.14 13.71 9.69
C ALA A 456 13.50 14.78 8.78
N ASP A 457 14.24 15.22 7.75
CA ASP A 457 13.82 16.25 6.81
C ASP A 457 13.23 15.68 5.51
N GLN A 458 13.34 14.36 5.29
CA GLN A 458 12.65 13.66 4.22
C GLN A 458 11.15 13.58 4.46
N LEU A 459 10.43 13.04 3.46
CA LEU A 459 9.01 12.76 3.57
C LEU A 459 8.72 11.88 4.78
N PRO A 460 7.68 12.21 5.57
CA PRO A 460 7.25 11.36 6.67
C PRO A 460 6.63 10.05 6.16
N SER A 461 6.31 9.15 7.09
CA SER A 461 5.60 7.90 6.82
C SER A 461 4.30 8.12 6.02
N VAL A 462 3.83 7.12 5.30
CA VAL A 462 2.49 7.19 4.66
C VAL A 462 1.40 7.08 5.72
N GLY A 463 1.57 6.20 6.71
CA GLY A 463 0.65 6.01 7.83
C GLY A 463 0.72 7.12 8.88
N PRO A 464 -0.08 6.99 9.96
CA PRO A 464 -0.27 8.02 10.97
C PRO A 464 0.98 8.25 11.82
N GLY A 465 1.16 9.52 12.22
CA GLY A 465 2.27 9.96 13.07
C GLY A 465 3.47 10.51 12.30
N ASN A 466 4.42 11.05 13.04
CA ASN A 466 5.71 11.54 12.55
C ASN A 466 6.81 11.10 13.50
N VAL A 467 6.85 9.78 13.73
CA VAL A 467 7.57 9.13 14.84
C VAL A 467 9.02 9.58 14.95
N PHE A 468 9.80 9.47 13.89
CA PHE A 468 11.22 9.79 13.94
C PHE A 468 11.49 11.28 14.21
N SER A 469 10.71 12.17 13.60
CA SER A 469 10.80 13.60 13.84
C SER A 469 10.36 13.97 15.27
N ASP A 470 9.30 13.33 15.78
CA ASP A 470 8.80 13.57 17.13
C ASP A 470 9.79 13.11 18.20
N ILE A 471 10.43 11.95 18.01
CA ILE A 471 11.51 11.45 18.86
C ILE A 471 12.66 12.47 18.92
N ILE A 472 13.14 12.93 17.77
CA ILE A 472 14.27 13.85 17.69
C ILE A 472 13.91 15.22 18.32
N ARG A 473 12.68 15.71 18.07
CA ARG A 473 12.22 17.01 18.59
C ARG A 473 11.88 16.99 20.06
N SER A 474 11.60 15.84 20.65
CA SER A 474 11.39 15.71 22.08
C SER A 474 12.65 16.05 22.89
N GLY A 475 13.83 15.77 22.32
CA GLY A 475 15.11 15.92 23.02
C GLY A 475 15.34 14.90 24.14
N VAL A 476 14.42 13.96 24.35
CA VAL A 476 14.50 12.93 25.40
C VAL A 476 15.43 11.79 24.99
N ILE A 477 15.36 11.37 23.75
CA ILE A 477 16.20 10.30 23.22
C ILE A 477 17.54 10.89 22.75
N PRO A 478 18.70 10.36 23.21
CA PRO A 478 20.00 10.79 22.77
C PRO A 478 20.11 10.78 21.25
N THR A 479 20.41 11.93 20.66
CA THR A 479 20.36 12.12 19.20
C THR A 479 21.65 12.68 18.68
N VAL A 480 22.24 12.02 17.68
CA VAL A 480 23.35 12.53 16.89
C VAL A 480 22.85 13.13 15.59
N ARG A 481 23.16 14.39 15.34
CA ARG A 481 22.90 15.07 14.06
C ARG A 481 24.19 15.09 13.23
N LEU A 482 24.23 14.28 12.17
CA LEU A 482 25.35 14.26 11.24
C LEU A 482 25.21 15.44 10.27
N THR A 483 26.06 16.44 10.43
CA THR A 483 26.03 17.68 9.64
C THR A 483 27.24 17.84 8.73
N GLU A 484 28.31 17.07 8.97
CA GLU A 484 29.52 17.13 8.17
C GLU A 484 29.30 16.45 6.82
N ILE A 485 29.56 17.20 5.75
CA ILE A 485 29.50 16.69 4.37
C ILE A 485 30.92 16.17 4.03
N PHE A 486 31.01 14.86 3.81
CA PHE A 486 32.32 14.27 3.51
C PHE A 486 32.85 14.69 2.15
N ARG A 487 34.21 14.67 2.03
CA ARG A 487 34.96 15.19 0.89
C ARG A 487 34.49 14.72 -0.49
N GLN A 488 33.95 13.51 -0.60
CA GLN A 488 33.36 12.99 -1.84
C GLN A 488 32.08 13.70 -2.24
N ALA A 489 31.35 14.25 -1.28
CA ALA A 489 30.09 14.97 -1.49
C ALA A 489 30.27 16.51 -1.44
N ALA A 490 31.40 17.01 -0.95
CA ALA A 490 31.65 18.45 -0.76
C ALA A 490 31.70 19.26 -2.07
N GLY A 491 31.93 18.62 -3.21
CA GLY A 491 31.89 19.24 -4.54
C GLY A 491 30.58 19.04 -5.29
N SER A 492 29.59 18.38 -4.71
CA SER A 492 28.31 18.09 -5.34
C SER A 492 27.32 19.24 -5.19
N SER A 493 26.84 19.77 -6.31
CA SER A 493 25.76 20.75 -6.34
C SER A 493 24.43 20.15 -5.86
N ILE A 494 24.19 18.86 -6.09
CA ILE A 494 23.02 18.14 -5.59
C ILE A 494 22.96 18.24 -4.07
N VAL A 495 24.04 17.94 -3.38
CA VAL A 495 24.12 17.97 -1.91
C VAL A 495 24.00 19.40 -1.39
N ALA A 496 24.71 20.36 -1.99
CA ALA A 496 24.64 21.75 -1.59
C ALA A 496 23.21 22.32 -1.73
N TYR A 497 22.54 22.03 -2.84
CA TYR A 497 21.18 22.49 -3.08
C TYR A 497 20.16 21.77 -2.19
N ALA A 498 20.33 20.48 -1.92
CA ALA A 498 19.48 19.75 -0.97
C ALA A 498 19.52 20.42 0.42
N HIS A 499 20.72 20.76 0.92
CA HIS A 499 20.86 21.44 2.20
C HIS A 499 20.29 22.87 2.20
N ALA A 500 20.49 23.65 1.12
CA ALA A 500 19.93 24.98 0.98
C ALA A 500 18.39 24.94 0.98
N ILE A 501 17.80 24.05 0.18
CA ILE A 501 16.36 23.83 0.09
C ILE A 501 15.78 23.42 1.46
N ASN A 502 16.47 22.52 2.15
CA ASN A 502 16.03 22.07 3.47
C ASN A 502 15.96 23.25 4.48
N ARG A 503 16.93 24.16 4.44
CA ARG A 503 16.89 25.39 5.25
C ARG A 503 15.86 26.43 4.79
N GLY A 504 15.21 26.21 3.63
CA GLY A 504 14.26 27.13 3.02
C GLY A 504 14.94 28.27 2.24
N GLU A 505 16.19 28.10 1.92
CA GLU A 505 16.94 29.04 1.07
C GLU A 505 16.58 28.77 -0.40
N HIS A 506 16.57 29.84 -1.22
CA HIS A 506 16.33 29.77 -2.65
C HIS A 506 17.67 29.66 -3.40
N PRO A 507 18.16 28.46 -3.73
CA PRO A 507 19.39 28.34 -4.50
C PRO A 507 19.19 28.87 -5.92
N ASN A 508 20.26 29.33 -6.56
CA ASN A 508 20.20 29.78 -7.95
C ASN A 508 20.06 28.56 -8.90
N LEU A 509 18.83 28.22 -9.22
CA LEU A 509 18.50 27.08 -10.10
C LEU A 509 18.97 27.25 -11.55
N ALA A 510 19.24 28.49 -11.98
CA ALA A 510 19.75 28.78 -13.34
C ALA A 510 21.24 28.43 -13.50
N GLN A 511 21.97 28.23 -12.41
CA GLN A 511 23.38 27.86 -12.44
C GLN A 511 23.53 26.34 -12.69
N ASN A 512 23.49 25.96 -13.96
CA ASN A 512 23.71 24.60 -14.42
C ASN A 512 25.21 24.25 -14.34
N SER A 513 25.60 23.43 -13.37
CA SER A 513 27.01 23.04 -13.23
C SER A 513 27.16 21.69 -12.54
N GLY A 514 28.19 20.96 -12.92
CA GLY A 514 28.57 19.70 -12.27
C GLY A 514 27.52 18.61 -12.45
N ASP A 515 26.88 18.26 -11.34
CA ASP A 515 25.94 17.14 -11.21
C ASP A 515 24.47 17.58 -11.11
N PHE A 516 24.18 18.91 -11.15
CA PHE A 516 22.84 19.48 -11.08
C PHE A 516 22.53 20.36 -12.30
N PHE A 517 21.35 20.13 -12.92
CA PHE A 517 20.84 20.91 -14.05
C PHE A 517 19.37 21.23 -13.87
N PHE A 518 18.96 22.47 -14.19
CA PHE A 518 17.56 22.89 -14.23
C PHE A 518 17.18 23.28 -15.65
N LEU A 519 16.24 22.55 -16.25
CA LEU A 519 15.73 22.80 -17.59
C LEU A 519 14.34 23.46 -17.49
N ARG A 520 14.31 24.78 -17.64
CA ARG A 520 13.05 25.54 -17.55
C ARG A 520 12.09 25.16 -18.67
N ARG A 521 10.94 24.62 -18.28
CA ARG A 521 9.83 24.24 -19.17
C ARG A 521 8.51 24.56 -18.48
N THR A 522 7.87 25.66 -18.90
CA THR A 522 6.58 26.11 -18.36
C THR A 522 5.39 25.40 -19.00
N ASP A 523 5.54 24.95 -20.26
CA ASP A 523 4.55 24.17 -20.98
C ASP A 523 4.65 22.68 -20.60
N PRO A 524 3.55 22.05 -20.11
CA PRO A 524 3.56 20.66 -19.66
C PRO A 524 3.93 19.65 -20.76
N GLN A 525 3.48 19.88 -22.01
CA GLN A 525 3.79 19.00 -23.13
C GLN A 525 5.28 19.06 -23.46
N LYS A 526 5.85 20.28 -23.53
CA LYS A 526 7.28 20.47 -23.78
C LYS A 526 8.14 19.92 -22.63
N ALA A 527 7.64 19.98 -21.40
CA ALA A 527 8.31 19.35 -20.27
C ALA A 527 8.35 17.82 -20.44
N ALA A 528 7.22 17.19 -20.76
CA ALA A 528 7.15 15.76 -21.00
C ALA A 528 8.04 15.32 -22.19
N ASP A 529 8.03 16.06 -23.31
CA ASP A 529 8.89 15.78 -24.46
C ASP A 529 10.38 15.89 -24.10
N THR A 530 10.74 16.89 -23.28
CA THR A 530 12.13 17.04 -22.78
C THR A 530 12.54 15.86 -21.91
N VAL A 531 11.66 15.35 -21.04
CA VAL A 531 11.93 14.15 -20.23
C VAL A 531 12.20 12.94 -21.11
N VAL A 532 11.37 12.72 -22.13
CA VAL A 532 11.55 11.61 -23.08
C VAL A 532 12.88 11.75 -23.83
N GLU A 533 13.19 12.95 -24.33
CA GLU A 533 14.45 13.21 -25.04
C GLU A 533 15.68 12.99 -24.16
N LEU A 534 15.62 13.41 -22.89
CA LEU A 534 16.69 13.16 -21.90
C LEU A 534 16.95 11.67 -21.75
N CYS A 535 15.91 10.88 -21.53
CA CYS A 535 16.04 9.45 -21.27
C CYS A 535 16.44 8.65 -22.51
N LYS A 536 15.92 9.02 -23.70
CA LYS A 536 16.15 8.27 -24.94
C LYS A 536 17.48 8.60 -25.60
N THR A 537 17.85 9.89 -25.62
CA THR A 537 18.95 10.36 -26.47
C THR A 537 20.03 11.14 -25.74
N ARG A 538 19.67 12.17 -24.97
CA ARG A 538 20.69 13.09 -24.41
C ARG A 538 21.59 12.45 -23.40
N LEU A 539 21.04 11.78 -22.38
CA LEU A 539 21.82 11.15 -21.33
C LEU A 539 22.63 9.94 -21.83
N PRO A 540 22.02 9.03 -22.64
CA PRO A 540 22.80 7.92 -23.21
C PRO A 540 23.93 8.38 -24.13
N ASN A 541 23.69 9.34 -25.01
CA ASN A 541 24.68 9.76 -26.00
C ASN A 541 25.77 10.67 -25.42
N ASN A 542 25.38 11.68 -24.62
CA ASN A 542 26.30 12.72 -24.16
C ASN A 542 27.01 12.35 -22.86
N MET A 543 26.32 11.65 -21.95
CA MET A 543 26.88 11.33 -20.61
C MET A 543 27.15 9.83 -20.40
N LYS A 544 26.87 8.99 -21.40
CA LYS A 544 27.05 7.53 -21.33
C LYS A 544 26.29 6.89 -20.16
N ILE A 545 25.10 7.42 -19.85
CA ILE A 545 24.21 6.89 -18.82
C ILE A 545 23.08 6.13 -19.54
N PRO A 546 23.07 4.80 -19.45
CA PRO A 546 22.03 4.02 -20.13
C PRO A 546 20.64 4.27 -19.49
N PRO A 547 19.54 4.07 -20.23
CA PRO A 547 18.18 4.26 -19.70
C PRO A 547 17.87 3.43 -18.45
N SER A 548 18.54 2.30 -18.26
CA SER A 548 18.43 1.47 -17.05
C SER A 548 18.88 2.20 -15.76
N ASP A 549 19.85 3.10 -15.89
CA ASP A 549 20.45 3.84 -14.78
C ASP A 549 19.75 5.18 -14.50
N ILE A 550 18.74 5.51 -15.31
CA ILE A 550 17.96 6.74 -15.21
C ILE A 550 16.63 6.43 -14.54
N GLN A 551 16.28 7.20 -13.53
CA GLN A 551 14.93 7.16 -12.94
C GLN A 551 14.25 8.51 -13.13
N VAL A 552 13.06 8.47 -13.72
CA VAL A 552 12.20 9.66 -13.78
C VAL A 552 11.31 9.70 -12.54
N LEU A 553 11.28 10.87 -11.88
CA LEU A 553 10.45 11.12 -10.71
C LEU A 553 9.48 12.28 -10.98
N THR A 554 8.29 12.22 -10.37
CA THR A 554 7.31 13.30 -10.40
C THR A 554 6.52 13.35 -9.09
N PRO A 555 6.04 14.52 -8.64
CA PRO A 555 5.22 14.62 -7.43
C PRO A 555 3.83 13.98 -7.56
N THR A 556 3.28 13.86 -8.78
CA THR A 556 1.88 13.53 -9.01
C THR A 556 1.68 12.32 -9.93
N ARG A 557 0.55 11.62 -9.78
CA ARG A 557 0.11 10.56 -10.71
C ARG A 557 -0.66 11.12 -11.90
N LYS A 558 -1.35 12.26 -11.72
CA LYS A 558 -2.28 12.88 -12.69
C LYS A 558 -1.57 13.94 -13.54
N TYR A 559 -2.23 14.39 -14.60
CA TYR A 559 -1.79 15.41 -15.56
C TYR A 559 -0.68 14.93 -16.52
N ASP A 560 -0.35 15.76 -17.52
CA ASP A 560 0.63 15.45 -18.59
C ASP A 560 2.06 15.21 -18.07
N THR A 561 2.43 15.86 -16.97
CA THR A 561 3.70 15.70 -16.27
C THR A 561 3.62 14.67 -15.12
N GLY A 562 2.48 13.98 -14.98
CA GLY A 562 2.25 12.97 -13.96
C GLY A 562 2.77 11.59 -14.38
N MET A 563 2.87 10.72 -13.39
CA MET A 563 3.44 9.38 -13.54
C MET A 563 2.73 8.56 -14.65
N ALA A 564 1.39 8.59 -14.72
CA ALA A 564 0.63 7.80 -15.68
C ALA A 564 0.93 8.22 -17.13
N ALA A 565 0.83 9.51 -17.44
CA ALA A 565 1.08 10.02 -18.78
C ALA A 565 2.54 9.84 -19.23
N LEU A 566 3.49 10.12 -18.33
CA LEU A 566 4.92 9.97 -18.62
C LEU A 566 5.33 8.51 -18.80
N ASN A 567 4.73 7.55 -18.08
CA ASN A 567 5.00 6.12 -18.28
C ASN A 567 4.59 5.66 -19.69
N VAL A 568 3.42 6.07 -20.18
CA VAL A 568 2.98 5.75 -21.55
C VAL A 568 3.96 6.31 -22.59
N ARG A 569 4.41 7.56 -22.43
CA ARG A 569 5.34 8.20 -23.36
C ARG A 569 6.73 7.55 -23.34
N LEU A 570 7.24 7.23 -22.14
CA LEU A 570 8.54 6.59 -22.01
C LEU A 570 8.52 5.14 -22.49
N GLN A 571 7.46 4.38 -22.24
CA GLN A 571 7.30 3.05 -22.82
C GLN A 571 7.36 3.11 -24.36
N ALA A 572 6.58 4.01 -24.99
CA ALA A 572 6.57 4.18 -26.44
C ALA A 572 7.95 4.58 -26.98
N ALA A 573 8.73 5.35 -26.23
CA ALA A 573 10.04 5.87 -26.66
C ALA A 573 11.20 4.88 -26.41
N LEU A 574 11.20 4.16 -25.27
CA LEU A 574 12.29 3.31 -24.81
C LEU A 574 12.06 1.82 -25.11
N ASN A 575 10.80 1.40 -25.14
CA ASN A 575 10.39 0.04 -25.45
C ASN A 575 9.22 0.04 -26.46
N PRO A 576 9.43 0.54 -27.70
CA PRO A 576 8.38 0.58 -28.71
C PRO A 576 7.90 -0.83 -29.07
N GLN A 577 6.66 -0.90 -29.56
CA GLN A 577 6.12 -2.12 -30.15
C GLN A 577 7.01 -2.55 -31.34
N ALA A 578 7.32 -3.83 -31.40
CA ALA A 578 8.10 -4.41 -32.49
C ALA A 578 7.59 -5.82 -32.79
N ASP A 579 7.81 -6.27 -34.02
CA ASP A 579 7.46 -7.62 -34.44
C ASP A 579 8.15 -8.66 -33.53
N GLY A 580 7.35 -9.60 -33.03
CA GLY A 580 7.82 -10.65 -32.11
C GLY A 580 7.79 -10.31 -30.63
N LYS A 581 7.59 -9.06 -30.23
CA LYS A 581 7.35 -8.70 -28.82
C LYS A 581 5.90 -8.95 -28.43
N LYS A 582 5.72 -9.73 -27.39
CA LYS A 582 4.39 -10.01 -26.87
C LYS A 582 3.93 -8.89 -25.95
N GLU A 583 2.63 -8.64 -25.94
CA GLU A 583 1.96 -7.66 -25.12
C GLU A 583 0.76 -8.27 -24.37
N ARG A 584 0.49 -7.75 -23.19
CA ARG A 584 -0.73 -8.05 -22.44
C ARG A 584 -1.32 -6.76 -21.92
N ARG A 585 -2.58 -6.51 -22.26
CA ARG A 585 -3.34 -5.39 -21.67
C ARG A 585 -4.02 -5.85 -20.39
N PHE A 586 -3.91 -5.02 -19.36
CA PHE A 586 -4.64 -5.16 -18.11
C PHE A 586 -5.22 -3.79 -17.71
N GLY A 587 -6.53 -3.63 -17.79
CA GLY A 587 -7.18 -2.33 -17.65
C GLY A 587 -6.66 -1.28 -18.64
N GLU A 588 -6.17 -0.18 -18.13
CA GLU A 588 -5.57 0.92 -18.92
C GLU A 588 -4.10 0.69 -19.26
N ILE A 589 -3.45 -0.31 -18.62
CA ILE A 589 -2.02 -0.57 -18.77
C ILE A 589 -1.79 -1.61 -19.85
N ILE A 590 -0.82 -1.38 -20.73
CA ILE A 590 -0.33 -2.36 -21.69
C ILE A 590 1.08 -2.78 -21.25
N PHE A 591 1.21 -3.98 -20.72
CA PHE A 591 2.49 -4.58 -20.41
C PHE A 591 3.11 -5.21 -21.68
N ARG A 592 4.40 -5.01 -21.86
CA ARG A 592 5.17 -5.47 -23.02
C ARG A 592 6.47 -6.12 -22.56
N GLU A 593 6.91 -7.15 -23.26
CA GLU A 593 8.24 -7.73 -23.03
C GLU A 593 9.32 -6.65 -23.13
N GLY A 594 10.19 -6.60 -22.13
CA GLY A 594 11.18 -5.54 -21.95
C GLY A 594 10.74 -4.34 -21.12
N ASP A 595 9.47 -4.27 -20.71
CA ASP A 595 9.00 -3.18 -19.85
C ASP A 595 9.63 -3.25 -18.46
N ARG A 596 9.90 -2.06 -17.92
CA ARG A 596 10.29 -1.87 -16.54
C ARG A 596 9.04 -1.74 -15.68
N VAL A 597 8.89 -2.64 -14.72
CA VAL A 597 7.72 -2.71 -13.83
C VAL A 597 8.12 -2.68 -12.36
N MET A 598 7.19 -2.34 -11.51
CA MET A 598 7.35 -2.32 -10.06
C MET A 598 6.20 -3.09 -9.42
N GLN A 599 6.53 -3.93 -8.45
CA GLN A 599 5.57 -4.53 -7.53
C GLN A 599 4.94 -3.44 -6.65
N ILE A 600 3.62 -3.42 -6.52
CA ILE A 600 2.91 -2.38 -5.76
C ILE A 600 2.19 -2.91 -4.52
N ARG A 601 2.33 -4.20 -4.24
CA ARG A 601 1.88 -4.89 -3.03
C ARG A 601 2.95 -5.87 -2.57
N ASN A 602 2.92 -6.26 -1.31
CA ASN A 602 3.73 -7.38 -0.86
C ASN A 602 3.05 -8.68 -1.29
N ASP A 603 3.79 -9.55 -1.94
CA ASP A 603 3.39 -10.93 -2.21
C ASP A 603 4.49 -11.84 -1.62
N TYR A 604 4.15 -12.53 -0.54
CA TYR A 604 5.10 -13.36 0.20
C TYR A 604 5.23 -14.77 -0.38
N ASP A 605 4.28 -15.19 -1.21
CA ASP A 605 4.14 -16.56 -1.71
C ASP A 605 4.73 -16.75 -3.10
N ILE A 606 4.90 -15.68 -3.85
CA ILE A 606 5.44 -15.75 -5.21
C ILE A 606 6.86 -16.33 -5.20
N VAL A 607 7.05 -17.39 -5.99
CA VAL A 607 8.33 -18.11 -6.04
C VAL A 607 9.31 -17.41 -6.95
N LEU A 608 10.49 -17.08 -6.41
CA LEU A 608 11.62 -16.58 -7.17
C LEU A 608 12.51 -17.73 -7.63
N LYS A 609 12.84 -17.76 -8.93
CA LYS A 609 13.70 -18.77 -9.53
C LYS A 609 15.02 -18.16 -10.01
N ASN A 610 16.11 -18.86 -9.77
CA ASN A 610 17.40 -18.56 -10.36
C ASN A 610 17.40 -18.79 -11.88
N PRO A 611 18.39 -18.27 -12.63
CA PRO A 611 18.51 -18.53 -14.07
C PRO A 611 18.64 -20.01 -14.46
N ASP A 612 19.09 -20.86 -13.54
CA ASP A 612 19.18 -22.31 -13.70
C ASP A 612 17.86 -23.05 -13.40
N GLY A 613 16.79 -22.32 -13.06
CA GLY A 613 15.46 -22.87 -12.73
C GLY A 613 15.29 -23.32 -11.28
N THR A 614 16.34 -23.29 -10.45
CA THR A 614 16.24 -23.63 -9.02
C THR A 614 15.50 -22.54 -8.24
N THR A 615 14.82 -22.91 -7.17
CA THR A 615 14.13 -21.95 -6.29
C THR A 615 15.17 -21.11 -5.53
N ALA A 616 15.09 -19.80 -5.70
CA ALA A 616 15.97 -18.83 -5.01
C ALA A 616 15.38 -18.29 -3.70
N GLY A 617 14.10 -18.59 -3.45
CA GLY A 617 13.32 -18.11 -2.31
C GLY A 617 11.90 -17.76 -2.70
N THR A 618 11.17 -17.14 -1.79
CA THR A 618 9.81 -16.63 -1.99
C THR A 618 9.73 -15.16 -1.61
N GLY A 619 8.75 -14.48 -2.18
CA GLY A 619 8.37 -13.11 -1.89
C GLY A 619 8.95 -12.07 -2.82
N VAL A 620 8.05 -11.21 -3.35
CA VAL A 620 8.34 -9.95 -4.04
C VAL A 620 7.63 -8.83 -3.29
N TYR A 621 8.33 -7.73 -3.05
CA TYR A 621 7.84 -6.72 -2.11
C TYR A 621 7.46 -5.43 -2.81
N ASN A 622 6.55 -4.69 -2.18
CA ASN A 622 6.16 -3.35 -2.65
C ASN A 622 7.41 -2.46 -2.84
N GLY A 623 7.55 -1.93 -4.04
CA GLY A 623 8.69 -1.13 -4.45
C GLY A 623 9.76 -1.90 -5.22
N ASP A 624 9.77 -3.24 -5.26
CA ASP A 624 10.70 -4.00 -6.06
C ASP A 624 10.51 -3.69 -7.55
N VAL A 625 11.61 -3.40 -8.24
CA VAL A 625 11.59 -3.10 -9.67
C VAL A 625 12.25 -4.22 -10.45
N GLY A 626 11.57 -4.68 -11.47
CA GLY A 626 12.04 -5.69 -12.39
C GLY A 626 11.77 -5.34 -13.85
N GLN A 627 12.17 -6.24 -14.71
CA GLN A 627 11.94 -6.16 -16.15
C GLN A 627 11.12 -7.36 -16.61
N ILE A 628 10.08 -7.12 -17.41
CA ILE A 628 9.30 -8.18 -18.03
C ILE A 628 10.18 -8.92 -19.03
N THR A 629 10.41 -10.20 -18.80
CA THR A 629 11.26 -11.05 -19.64
C THR A 629 10.48 -11.90 -20.63
N ALA A 630 9.27 -12.30 -20.26
CA ALA A 630 8.41 -13.09 -21.13
C ALA A 630 6.92 -12.87 -20.82
N ILE A 631 6.09 -12.95 -21.84
CA ILE A 631 4.63 -12.98 -21.74
C ILE A 631 4.16 -14.22 -22.52
N ASP A 632 3.50 -15.15 -21.84
CA ASP A 632 2.96 -16.35 -22.47
C ASP A 632 1.44 -16.36 -22.47
N PRO A 633 0.79 -16.08 -23.61
CA PRO A 633 -0.66 -16.10 -23.72
C PRO A 633 -1.28 -17.49 -23.58
N GLN A 634 -0.50 -18.57 -23.78
CA GLN A 634 -1.03 -19.95 -23.71
C GLN A 634 -1.17 -20.43 -22.27
N THR A 635 -0.19 -20.08 -21.43
CA THR A 635 -0.21 -20.39 -20.00
C THR A 635 -0.78 -19.25 -19.15
N GLU A 636 -1.19 -18.15 -19.80
CA GLU A 636 -1.69 -16.92 -19.17
C GLU A 636 -0.76 -16.38 -18.10
N THR A 637 0.55 -16.35 -18.39
CA THR A 637 1.56 -15.92 -17.44
C THR A 637 2.45 -14.80 -17.98
N LEU A 638 2.98 -13.99 -17.05
CA LEU A 638 3.96 -12.95 -17.28
C LEU A 638 5.14 -13.16 -16.33
N SER A 639 6.35 -13.19 -16.87
CA SER A 639 7.56 -13.36 -16.08
C SER A 639 8.31 -12.05 -15.93
N VAL A 640 8.70 -11.71 -14.69
CA VAL A 640 9.47 -10.52 -14.34
C VAL A 640 10.80 -10.94 -13.72
N CYS A 641 11.89 -10.37 -14.22
CA CYS A 641 13.21 -10.55 -13.63
C CYS A 641 13.51 -9.45 -12.63
N TYR A 642 13.66 -9.82 -11.36
CA TYR A 642 14.10 -8.98 -10.26
C TYR A 642 15.53 -9.35 -9.86
N ASP A 643 16.50 -8.48 -10.13
CA ASP A 643 17.91 -8.71 -9.74
C ASP A 643 18.46 -10.08 -10.13
N GLY A 644 18.16 -10.53 -11.35
CA GLY A 644 18.61 -11.82 -11.89
C GLY A 644 17.79 -13.04 -11.46
N LYS A 645 16.76 -12.86 -10.65
CA LYS A 645 15.79 -13.89 -10.26
C LYS A 645 14.46 -13.64 -10.95
N THR A 646 13.78 -14.68 -11.38
CA THR A 646 12.52 -14.58 -12.13
C THR A 646 11.34 -14.95 -11.26
N ALA A 647 10.35 -14.07 -11.19
CA ALA A 647 9.01 -14.32 -10.67
C ALA A 647 8.03 -14.50 -11.83
N THR A 648 7.07 -15.41 -11.70
CA THR A 648 6.02 -15.63 -12.68
C THR A 648 4.67 -15.27 -12.09
N TYR A 649 3.96 -14.39 -12.77
CA TYR A 649 2.64 -13.89 -12.41
C TYR A 649 1.59 -14.51 -13.32
N GLY A 650 0.49 -14.98 -12.76
CA GLY A 650 -0.72 -15.21 -13.53
C GLY A 650 -1.28 -13.87 -14.03
N PHE A 651 -2.04 -13.88 -15.13
CA PHE A 651 -2.61 -12.63 -15.65
C PHE A 651 -3.58 -11.95 -14.66
N GLU A 652 -4.16 -12.70 -13.74
CA GLU A 652 -5.00 -12.20 -12.64
C GLU A 652 -4.21 -11.36 -11.62
N MET A 653 -2.92 -11.64 -11.47
CA MET A 653 -2.03 -10.93 -10.54
C MET A 653 -1.44 -9.64 -11.12
N LEU A 654 -1.77 -9.25 -12.35
CA LEU A 654 -1.19 -8.06 -12.99
C LEU A 654 -1.64 -6.74 -12.33
N ASN A 655 -2.66 -6.76 -11.48
CA ASN A 655 -3.04 -5.64 -10.61
C ASN A 655 -1.97 -5.32 -9.53
N GLU A 656 -1.00 -6.19 -9.33
CA GLU A 656 0.13 -6.00 -8.43
C GLU A 656 1.32 -5.31 -9.10
N LEU A 657 1.27 -5.15 -10.41
CA LEU A 657 2.35 -4.56 -11.21
C LEU A 657 1.95 -3.18 -11.76
N GLU A 658 2.90 -2.27 -11.78
CA GLU A 658 2.78 -0.95 -12.39
C GLU A 658 4.04 -0.63 -13.20
N HIS A 659 3.93 0.15 -14.28
CA HIS A 659 5.12 0.62 -14.99
C HIS A 659 6.04 1.45 -14.09
N ALA A 660 7.35 1.23 -14.21
CA ALA A 660 8.38 1.86 -13.39
C ALA A 660 9.38 2.73 -14.17
N TRP A 661 9.05 3.13 -15.38
CA TRP A 661 9.83 4.13 -16.12
C TRP A 661 9.80 5.47 -15.39
N VAL A 662 8.63 5.81 -14.82
CA VAL A 662 8.38 6.97 -13.97
C VAL A 662 7.78 6.51 -12.65
N MET A 663 8.23 7.09 -11.55
CA MET A 663 7.66 6.86 -10.22
C MET A 663 7.26 8.18 -9.56
N THR A 664 6.32 8.12 -8.62
CA THR A 664 6.13 9.26 -7.74
C THR A 664 7.28 9.37 -6.74
N VAL A 665 7.55 10.58 -6.25
CA VAL A 665 8.59 10.81 -5.23
C VAL A 665 8.36 9.95 -4.00
N HIS A 666 7.11 9.76 -3.56
CA HIS A 666 6.76 8.89 -2.43
C HIS A 666 7.19 7.43 -2.67
N LYS A 667 6.97 6.89 -3.87
CA LYS A 667 7.36 5.53 -4.23
C LYS A 667 8.88 5.33 -4.42
N SER A 668 9.65 6.42 -4.50
CA SER A 668 11.11 6.39 -4.60
C SER A 668 11.83 6.44 -3.26
N GLN A 669 11.10 6.57 -2.14
CA GLN A 669 11.69 6.54 -0.79
C GLN A 669 12.45 5.24 -0.55
N GLY A 670 13.52 5.29 0.21
CA GLY A 670 14.43 4.16 0.44
C GLY A 670 15.28 3.74 -0.76
N SER A 671 15.15 4.42 -1.91
CA SER A 671 15.92 4.12 -3.14
C SER A 671 16.85 5.27 -3.51
N GLU A 672 17.94 4.96 -4.19
CA GLU A 672 18.85 5.94 -4.80
C GLU A 672 19.19 5.50 -6.22
N TYR A 673 19.35 6.46 -7.11
CA TYR A 673 19.60 6.22 -8.52
C TYR A 673 20.85 6.96 -9.00
N ARG A 674 21.56 6.40 -9.98
CA ARG A 674 22.72 7.04 -10.58
C ARG A 674 22.38 8.40 -11.20
N ALA A 675 21.28 8.44 -11.98
CA ALA A 675 20.76 9.66 -12.54
C ALA A 675 19.25 9.79 -12.27
N VAL A 676 18.82 10.97 -11.86
CA VAL A 676 17.42 11.30 -11.65
C VAL A 676 17.00 12.41 -12.61
N VAL A 677 15.87 12.23 -13.28
CA VAL A 677 15.16 13.28 -14.01
C VAL A 677 13.88 13.59 -13.23
N LEU A 678 13.86 14.74 -12.55
CA LEU A 678 12.72 15.19 -11.77
C LEU A 678 11.83 16.09 -12.64
N CYS A 679 10.62 15.64 -12.94
CA CYS A 679 9.63 16.43 -13.67
C CYS A 679 8.67 17.10 -12.68
N ILE A 680 8.72 18.44 -12.58
CA ILE A 680 7.84 19.22 -11.72
C ILE A 680 6.86 20.03 -12.60
N GLY A 681 5.59 20.02 -12.20
CA GLY A 681 4.53 20.70 -12.93
C GLY A 681 3.29 20.89 -12.06
N ARG A 682 2.13 20.97 -12.68
CA ARG A 682 0.86 21.10 -11.97
C ARG A 682 0.61 19.88 -11.08
N ALA A 683 0.37 20.11 -9.79
CA ALA A 683 -0.02 19.10 -8.82
C ALA A 683 -0.86 19.72 -7.70
N GLY A 684 -1.45 18.90 -6.85
CA GLY A 684 -2.15 19.40 -5.66
C GLY A 684 -1.18 20.09 -4.68
N PRO A 685 -1.64 21.08 -3.90
CA PRO A 685 -0.79 21.84 -2.99
C PRO A 685 -0.03 20.98 -1.98
N MET A 686 -0.63 19.87 -1.53
CA MET A 686 -0.01 18.91 -0.60
C MET A 686 1.12 18.07 -1.21
N LEU A 687 1.24 18.05 -2.53
CA LEU A 687 2.29 17.35 -3.28
C LEU A 687 3.42 18.32 -3.73
N LEU A 688 3.19 19.64 -3.65
CA LEU A 688 4.16 20.67 -3.97
C LEU A 688 4.74 21.25 -2.69
N THR A 689 5.46 20.44 -1.93
CA THR A 689 6.04 20.80 -0.63
C THR A 689 7.56 20.69 -0.63
N ARG A 690 8.20 21.36 0.35
CA ARG A 690 9.65 21.32 0.53
C ARG A 690 10.17 19.90 0.72
N SER A 691 9.51 19.10 1.54
CA SER A 691 9.92 17.72 1.83
C SER A 691 9.84 16.81 0.60
N VAL A 692 8.85 17.03 -0.29
CA VAL A 692 8.76 16.31 -1.58
C VAL A 692 9.95 16.68 -2.48
N LEU A 693 10.25 17.97 -2.62
CA LEU A 693 11.37 18.42 -3.43
C LEU A 693 12.71 17.92 -2.88
N TYR A 694 12.93 18.07 -1.57
CA TYR A 694 14.11 17.60 -0.87
C TYR A 694 14.31 16.09 -1.04
N THR A 695 13.25 15.31 -0.81
CA THR A 695 13.30 13.84 -0.99
C THR A 695 13.64 13.47 -2.42
N ALA A 696 13.05 14.14 -3.42
CA ALA A 696 13.33 13.86 -4.83
C ALA A 696 14.79 14.13 -5.20
N ILE A 697 15.35 15.27 -4.75
CA ILE A 697 16.74 15.67 -5.00
C ILE A 697 17.71 14.66 -4.37
N THR A 698 17.42 14.23 -3.15
CA THR A 698 18.27 13.30 -2.40
C THR A 698 18.25 11.85 -2.96
N ARG A 699 17.41 11.56 -3.96
CA ARG A 699 17.42 10.26 -4.65
C ARG A 699 18.54 10.15 -5.71
N ALA A 700 19.14 11.28 -6.12
CA ALA A 700 20.20 11.29 -7.14
C ALA A 700 21.59 11.11 -6.52
N LYS A 701 22.36 10.15 -7.07
CA LYS A 701 23.77 9.89 -6.67
C LYS A 701 24.77 10.72 -7.44
N SER A 702 24.64 10.77 -8.78
CA SER A 702 25.69 11.34 -9.64
C SER A 702 25.17 12.42 -10.57
N LEU A 703 23.87 12.45 -10.85
CA LEU A 703 23.26 13.44 -11.76
C LEU A 703 21.81 13.69 -11.39
N LEU A 704 21.45 14.96 -11.30
CA LEU A 704 20.07 15.42 -11.17
C LEU A 704 19.74 16.41 -12.26
N ILE A 705 18.65 16.14 -13.00
CA ILE A 705 18.10 17.09 -13.96
C ILE A 705 16.65 17.39 -13.54
N VAL A 706 16.37 18.63 -13.20
CA VAL A 706 15.02 19.10 -12.92
C VAL A 706 14.43 19.70 -14.19
N VAL A 707 13.24 19.25 -14.59
CA VAL A 707 12.51 19.75 -15.76
C VAL A 707 11.18 20.33 -15.30
N GLY A 708 10.95 21.62 -15.53
CA GLY A 708 9.70 22.25 -15.13
C GLY A 708 9.77 23.77 -15.02
N ASP A 709 8.82 24.33 -14.26
CA ASP A 709 8.76 25.76 -13.96
C ASP A 709 9.56 26.08 -12.68
N GLU A 710 10.44 27.04 -12.77
CA GLU A 710 11.27 27.51 -11.66
C GLU A 710 10.41 28.12 -10.53
N GLY A 711 9.30 28.80 -10.88
CA GLY A 711 8.35 29.33 -9.90
C GLY A 711 7.68 28.22 -9.08
N VAL A 712 7.40 27.06 -9.68
CA VAL A 712 6.90 25.89 -8.96
C VAL A 712 7.96 25.35 -7.98
N ALA A 713 9.23 25.29 -8.39
CA ALA A 713 10.31 24.85 -7.52
C ALA A 713 10.45 25.76 -6.28
N TYR A 714 10.43 27.07 -6.47
CA TYR A 714 10.49 28.01 -5.34
C TYR A 714 9.25 27.95 -4.46
N HIS A 715 8.05 27.81 -5.05
CA HIS A 715 6.84 27.56 -4.29
C HIS A 715 6.96 26.31 -3.41
N MET A 716 7.54 25.22 -3.94
CA MET A 716 7.78 24.00 -3.15
C MET A 716 8.73 24.27 -1.96
N ILE A 717 9.76 25.08 -2.15
CA ILE A 717 10.71 25.43 -1.08
C ILE A 717 10.02 26.18 0.06
N ASP A 718 9.07 27.06 -0.27
CA ASP A 718 8.34 27.84 0.72
C ASP A 718 7.23 27.07 1.42
N ASN A 719 6.69 26.02 0.77
CA ASN A 719 5.56 25.26 1.28
C ASN A 719 6.00 24.15 2.26
N GLN A 720 5.64 24.30 3.53
CA GLN A 720 5.88 23.35 4.62
C GLN A 720 4.60 22.62 5.09
N ALA A 721 3.52 22.66 4.33
CA ALA A 721 2.20 22.17 4.76
C ALA A 721 2.20 20.68 5.19
N GLN A 722 3.02 19.84 4.56
CA GLN A 722 3.06 18.40 4.82
C GLN A 722 3.70 18.01 6.15
N THR A 723 4.43 18.92 6.81
CA THR A 723 5.09 18.65 8.10
C THR A 723 4.16 18.83 9.31
N ARG A 724 2.95 19.38 9.09
CA ARG A 724 1.99 19.64 10.16
C ARG A 724 1.03 18.45 10.30
N ARG A 725 1.45 17.45 11.05
CA ARG A 725 0.60 16.33 11.44
C ARG A 725 0.15 16.50 12.89
N TYR A 726 -1.08 16.08 13.17
CA TYR A 726 -1.54 15.90 14.55
C TYR A 726 -0.96 14.59 15.07
N SER A 727 0.05 14.66 15.93
CA SER A 727 0.71 13.56 16.62
C SER A 727 0.96 13.98 18.07
N GLY A 728 0.65 13.12 19.01
CA GLY A 728 0.86 13.34 20.43
C GLY A 728 2.17 12.76 20.96
N LEU A 729 2.89 11.97 20.15
CA LEU A 729 4.09 11.24 20.60
C LEU A 729 5.14 12.17 21.24
N ARG A 730 5.42 13.33 20.63
CA ARG A 730 6.34 14.30 21.21
C ARG A 730 5.86 14.80 22.57
N ALA A 731 4.57 15.16 22.69
CA ALA A 731 4.00 15.65 23.93
C ALA A 731 4.07 14.59 25.04
N ARG A 732 3.80 13.31 24.69
CA ARG A 732 3.93 12.17 25.62
C ARG A 732 5.37 11.98 26.09
N LEU A 733 6.33 12.01 25.18
CA LEU A 733 7.76 11.93 25.52
C LEU A 733 8.23 13.07 26.43
N CYS A 734 7.65 14.27 26.27
CA CYS A 734 7.97 15.44 27.12
C CYS A 734 7.16 15.51 28.41
N GLY A 735 6.19 14.61 28.63
CA GLY A 735 5.29 14.67 29.78
C GLY A 735 4.26 15.81 29.72
N GLU A 736 3.89 16.24 28.52
CA GLU A 736 2.96 17.35 28.25
C GLU A 736 1.52 16.88 27.98
N CYS A 737 1.15 15.69 28.44
CA CYS A 737 -0.20 15.13 28.30
C CYS A 737 -0.96 15.21 29.63
N GLY A 738 -2.29 15.38 29.56
CA GLY A 738 -3.18 15.44 30.72
C GLY A 738 -4.59 14.96 30.37
N GLU A 739 -5.41 14.73 31.39
CA GLU A 739 -6.83 14.41 31.20
C GLU A 739 -7.55 15.57 30.51
N ALA A 740 -8.49 15.25 29.60
CA ALA A 740 -9.27 16.22 28.84
C ALA A 740 -10.39 16.84 29.68
#